data_cacd04b43c89a8fea52210a411e7ec63
#
_entry.id   cacd04b43c89a8fea52210a411e7ec63
#
_cell.length_a   1.000
_cell.length_b   1.000
_cell.length_c   1.000
_cell.angle_alpha   90.00
_cell.angle_beta   90.00
_cell.angle_gamma   90.00
#
_symmetry.space_group_name_H-M   'P 1'
#
loop_
_entity.id
_entity.type
_entity.pdbx_description
1 polymer ?
#
loop_
_entity_poly.entity_id
_entity_poly.type
_entity_poly.pdbx_seq_one_letter_code
_entity_poly.pdbx_strand_id
1 'polypeptide(L)'
;MAAISPTQQSTSIFSSKLARYYGFFTIGFLIFTVLTVFFEVNFGLSQQIIAWMYLALTFGLYAIIGIATRTKVLDEYYVAGRSVPAIFNGMATGADWMSAASFISMAGSLWGIGYDGLAYIMGWTGGYVLLALLFAPYIRKFGQYTIPDFVGTRFDSNKARVVAAIMAILTSFTYVTAQVVGVGLVMSRVVGLQFEVGVVVGLAGVLFCSFLGGMKAVTWTQVAQYIILIVAYLVPVTFLAIKLTGIPIPQLAYGQALARIDVLEKEQGIKKLYIEPFNEPLSNAGAISAIKQANTTFGINLTPPAAATNTGWLKTPWEFLALTFCLMAGTAGLPHILIRFYTTPSVKESRRSVFWALFFIFLLYFTAPAYAAFSRLEILQNVVGKNIGTVESGGKQIATVLDANGKSFPWVEKFSKTGLLTIKDANNDGKLQMTELTINPDLIVISTPEIAGLPYTIAALVSAGGLAAALSTADGLLVVIASSIAHDIYFKTLNPKSKPSQRMNLGKAMIVVAAAVAALLAVPRLALVAQMVAWAFSLAASTLFPIVMLGIFWKRANASGAIAGMIGGLITTLFYLVNNYLNPNFTFMGLSHLSAGIFGMLVNFALTIVVSLATAPPPQRIMDLIEDLRNPVGEMMESGESGLQTH
;
A
#
# COMPACT_ATOMS: atom_id res chain seq x y z
N MET A 1 44.65 5.06 6.15
CA MET A 1 43.49 5.38 5.32
C MET A 1 43.54 4.46 4.10
N ALA A 2 42.64 3.50 4.02
CA ALA A 2 42.54 2.60 2.87
C ALA A 2 42.11 3.41 1.63
N ALA A 3 42.82 3.29 0.52
CA ALA A 3 42.49 3.97 -0.74
C ALA A 3 41.07 3.52 -1.20
N ILE A 4 40.21 4.48 -1.42
CA ILE A 4 38.85 4.23 -1.93
C ILE A 4 38.99 3.75 -3.37
N SER A 5 38.41 2.59 -3.71
CA SER A 5 38.45 2.08 -5.08
C SER A 5 37.75 3.04 -6.06
N PRO A 6 38.20 3.09 -7.36
CA PRO A 6 37.60 3.98 -8.36
C PRO A 6 36.07 3.83 -8.48
N THR A 7 35.54 2.63 -8.31
CA THR A 7 34.12 2.32 -8.29
C THR A 7 33.39 2.92 -7.07
N GLN A 8 34.02 2.89 -5.90
CA GLN A 8 33.45 3.51 -4.69
C GLN A 8 33.46 5.05 -4.79
N GLN A 9 34.45 5.61 -5.43
CA GLN A 9 34.55 7.05 -5.65
C GLN A 9 33.52 7.57 -6.65
N SER A 10 33.24 6.84 -7.73
CA SER A 10 32.18 7.17 -8.69
C SER A 10 30.78 7.07 -8.07
N THR A 11 30.53 6.06 -7.24
CA THR A 11 29.26 5.89 -6.52
C THR A 11 29.03 7.00 -5.48
N SER A 12 30.08 7.46 -4.80
CA SER A 12 29.97 8.56 -3.83
C SER A 12 29.66 9.90 -4.50
N ILE A 13 30.30 10.20 -5.63
CA ILE A 13 30.03 11.43 -6.42
C ILE A 13 28.61 11.42 -6.99
N PHE A 14 28.15 10.28 -7.50
CA PHE A 14 26.79 10.13 -8.00
C PHE A 14 25.75 10.33 -6.89
N SER A 15 25.96 9.70 -5.73
CA SER A 15 25.09 9.86 -4.56
C SER A 15 25.03 11.31 -4.07
N SER A 16 26.16 12.04 -4.04
CA SER A 16 26.20 13.44 -3.60
C SER A 16 25.47 14.38 -4.56
N LYS A 17 25.55 14.16 -5.87
CA LYS A 17 24.79 14.92 -6.87
C LYS A 17 23.28 14.71 -6.71
N LEU A 18 22.85 13.45 -6.55
CA LEU A 18 21.43 13.13 -6.31
C LEU A 18 20.92 13.77 -5.01
N ALA A 19 21.66 13.68 -3.92
CA ALA A 19 21.31 14.31 -2.66
C ALA A 19 21.08 15.82 -2.81
N ARG A 20 21.92 16.49 -3.64
CA ARG A 20 21.76 17.92 -3.94
C ARG A 20 20.47 18.19 -4.73
N TYR A 21 20.18 17.43 -5.78
CA TYR A 21 18.96 17.63 -6.58
C TYR A 21 17.69 17.42 -5.74
N TYR A 22 17.61 16.31 -5.00
CA TYR A 22 16.45 16.05 -4.15
C TYR A 22 16.38 16.99 -2.94
N GLY A 23 17.53 17.46 -2.42
CA GLY A 23 17.58 18.51 -1.41
C GLY A 23 17.00 19.84 -1.90
N PHE A 24 17.39 20.30 -3.09
CA PHE A 24 16.79 21.49 -3.71
C PHE A 24 15.32 21.31 -4.01
N PHE A 25 14.92 20.12 -4.48
CA PHE A 25 13.50 19.82 -4.65
C PHE A 25 12.73 19.93 -3.34
N THR A 26 13.23 19.35 -2.25
CA THR A 26 12.59 19.39 -0.92
C THR A 26 12.43 20.84 -0.44
N ILE A 27 13.49 21.64 -0.52
CA ILE A 27 13.45 23.04 -0.11
C ILE A 27 12.46 23.82 -0.99
N GLY A 28 12.52 23.65 -2.30
CA GLY A 28 11.60 24.29 -3.25
C GLY A 28 10.14 23.91 -3.00
N PHE A 29 9.87 22.66 -2.70
CA PHE A 29 8.53 22.17 -2.36
C PHE A 29 7.99 22.78 -1.05
N LEU A 30 8.83 22.88 -0.03
CA LEU A 30 8.46 23.54 1.23
C LEU A 30 8.21 25.04 1.03
N ILE A 31 9.06 25.74 0.29
CA ILE A 31 8.87 27.16 -0.05
C ILE A 31 7.57 27.33 -0.85
N PHE A 32 7.31 26.48 -1.85
CA PHE A 32 6.08 26.50 -2.62
C PHE A 32 4.85 26.37 -1.70
N THR A 33 4.88 25.43 -0.75
CA THR A 33 3.77 25.22 0.20
C THR A 33 3.56 26.44 1.08
N VAL A 34 4.64 26.99 1.66
CA VAL A 34 4.56 28.20 2.51
C VAL A 34 4.02 29.41 1.73
N LEU A 35 4.51 29.63 0.50
CA LEU A 35 4.02 30.72 -0.35
C LEU A 35 2.54 30.54 -0.71
N THR A 36 2.11 29.30 -1.00
CA THR A 36 0.71 29.02 -1.32
C THR A 36 -0.20 29.30 -0.13
N VAL A 37 0.20 28.90 1.11
CA VAL A 37 -0.51 29.29 2.35
C VAL A 37 -0.56 30.82 2.51
N PHE A 38 0.56 31.50 2.28
CA PHE A 38 0.62 32.96 2.38
C PHE A 38 -0.34 33.64 1.41
N PHE A 39 -0.39 33.21 0.14
CA PHE A 39 -1.31 33.76 -0.85
C PHE A 39 -2.77 33.41 -0.56
N GLU A 40 -3.05 32.22 -0.05
CA GLU A 40 -4.39 31.82 0.37
C GLU A 40 -4.92 32.72 1.47
N VAL A 41 -4.13 32.90 2.54
CA VAL A 41 -4.57 33.62 3.75
C VAL A 41 -4.65 35.16 3.51
N ASN A 42 -3.69 35.75 2.77
CA ASN A 42 -3.60 37.20 2.63
C ASN A 42 -4.29 37.74 1.37
N PHE A 43 -4.41 36.93 0.31
CA PHE A 43 -4.97 37.36 -0.99
C PHE A 43 -6.20 36.56 -1.42
N GLY A 44 -6.65 35.59 -0.62
CA GLY A 44 -7.87 34.83 -0.91
C GLY A 44 -7.74 33.91 -2.14
N LEU A 45 -6.56 33.29 -2.35
CA LEU A 45 -6.35 32.37 -3.46
C LEU A 45 -7.39 31.24 -3.42
N SER A 46 -8.09 31.02 -4.54
CA SER A 46 -9.21 30.06 -4.56
C SER A 46 -8.76 28.62 -4.38
N GLN A 47 -9.56 27.82 -3.67
CA GLN A 47 -9.31 26.40 -3.42
C GLN A 47 -9.07 25.61 -4.71
N GLN A 48 -9.80 25.94 -5.76
CA GLN A 48 -9.68 25.27 -7.05
C GLN A 48 -8.33 25.53 -7.71
N ILE A 49 -7.82 26.76 -7.65
CA ILE A 49 -6.48 27.10 -8.16
C ILE A 49 -5.41 26.35 -7.36
N ILE A 50 -5.51 26.33 -6.04
CA ILE A 50 -4.56 25.60 -5.17
C ILE A 50 -4.55 24.11 -5.55
N ALA A 51 -5.73 23.49 -5.70
CA ALA A 51 -5.85 22.10 -6.09
C ALA A 51 -5.13 21.79 -7.41
N TRP A 52 -5.36 22.63 -8.44
CA TRP A 52 -4.71 22.47 -9.75
C TRP A 52 -3.19 22.71 -9.68
N MET A 53 -2.72 23.65 -8.85
CA MET A 53 -1.28 23.90 -8.66
C MET A 53 -0.57 22.67 -8.10
N TYR A 54 -1.11 22.04 -7.04
CA TYR A 54 -0.54 20.80 -6.48
C TYR A 54 -0.60 19.62 -7.45
N LEU A 55 -1.69 19.49 -8.19
CA LEU A 55 -1.85 18.43 -9.19
C LEU A 55 -0.85 18.60 -10.34
N ALA A 56 -0.73 19.82 -10.87
CA ALA A 56 0.22 20.15 -11.94
C ALA A 56 1.67 19.96 -11.49
N LEU A 57 2.01 20.36 -10.27
CA LEU A 57 3.33 20.13 -9.69
C LEU A 57 3.63 18.62 -9.61
N THR A 58 2.70 17.83 -9.09
CA THR A 58 2.87 16.38 -8.88
C THR A 58 3.02 15.66 -10.22
N PHE A 59 2.09 15.83 -11.16
CA PHE A 59 2.17 15.17 -12.47
C PHE A 59 3.30 15.71 -13.34
N GLY A 60 3.56 17.01 -13.29
CA GLY A 60 4.66 17.64 -14.02
C GLY A 60 6.02 17.10 -13.57
N LEU A 61 6.23 16.97 -12.27
CA LEU A 61 7.42 16.36 -11.70
C LEU A 61 7.61 14.90 -12.18
N TYR A 62 6.55 14.10 -12.12
CA TYR A 62 6.61 12.70 -12.54
C TYR A 62 6.91 12.59 -14.03
N ALA A 63 6.29 13.43 -14.86
CA ALA A 63 6.55 13.48 -16.28
C ALA A 63 8.02 13.84 -16.58
N ILE A 64 8.56 14.86 -15.90
CA ILE A 64 9.97 15.29 -16.06
C ILE A 64 10.92 14.15 -15.69
N ILE A 65 10.71 13.49 -14.54
CA ILE A 65 11.57 12.38 -14.11
C ILE A 65 11.42 11.19 -15.08
N GLY A 66 10.20 10.83 -15.47
CA GLY A 66 9.94 9.75 -16.42
C GLY A 66 10.65 9.95 -17.77
N ILE A 67 10.61 11.18 -18.31
CA ILE A 67 11.33 11.52 -19.56
C ILE A 67 12.84 11.47 -19.37
N ALA A 68 13.34 12.05 -18.27
CA ALA A 68 14.78 12.11 -17.99
C ALA A 68 15.41 10.72 -17.75
N THR A 69 14.62 9.78 -17.24
CA THR A 69 15.07 8.41 -16.87
C THR A 69 14.65 7.34 -17.86
N ARG A 70 14.04 7.72 -18.99
CA ARG A 70 13.65 6.76 -20.05
C ARG A 70 14.80 5.88 -20.47
N THR A 71 14.54 4.60 -20.73
CA THR A 71 15.58 3.64 -21.12
C THR A 71 15.10 2.66 -22.20
N LYS A 72 16.08 2.12 -22.96
CA LYS A 72 15.91 1.01 -23.89
C LYS A 72 16.75 -0.23 -23.46
N VAL A 73 17.44 -0.14 -22.34
CA VAL A 73 18.29 -1.21 -21.79
C VAL A 73 17.45 -2.07 -20.86
N LEU A 74 17.43 -3.38 -21.07
CA LEU A 74 16.60 -4.31 -20.29
C LEU A 74 16.94 -4.33 -18.80
N ASP A 75 18.25 -4.33 -18.46
CA ASP A 75 18.70 -4.33 -17.06
C ASP A 75 18.27 -3.04 -16.33
N GLU A 76 18.32 -1.89 -17.00
CA GLU A 76 17.78 -0.65 -16.46
C GLU A 76 16.25 -0.69 -16.32
N TYR A 77 15.58 -1.34 -17.29
CA TYR A 77 14.11 -1.43 -17.31
C TYR A 77 13.56 -2.34 -16.20
N TYR A 78 14.21 -3.48 -15.91
CA TYR A 78 13.73 -4.44 -14.91
C TYR A 78 14.28 -4.21 -13.50
N VAL A 79 15.55 -3.81 -13.36
CA VAL A 79 16.23 -3.70 -12.06
C VAL A 79 17.03 -2.39 -11.89
N ALA A 80 16.67 -1.33 -12.62
CA ALA A 80 17.30 -0.01 -12.54
C ALA A 80 18.84 -0.04 -12.73
N GLY A 81 19.34 -0.99 -13.55
CA GLY A 81 20.79 -1.19 -13.79
C GLY A 81 21.58 -1.56 -12.54
N ARG A 82 20.94 -2.05 -11.50
CA ARG A 82 21.56 -2.45 -10.22
C ARG A 82 22.47 -1.38 -9.61
N SER A 83 22.13 -0.11 -9.79
CA SER A 83 23.00 1.03 -9.48
C SER A 83 22.44 1.98 -8.41
N VAL A 84 21.29 1.65 -7.79
CA VAL A 84 20.61 2.52 -6.86
C VAL A 84 21.31 2.53 -5.50
N PRO A 85 21.82 3.71 -5.01
CA PRO A 85 22.45 3.80 -3.69
C PRO A 85 21.45 3.51 -2.56
N ALA A 86 21.96 2.97 -1.44
CA ALA A 86 21.14 2.44 -0.33
C ALA A 86 20.09 3.42 0.19
N ILE A 87 20.42 4.69 0.42
CA ILE A 87 19.49 5.68 0.96
C ILE A 87 18.33 5.96 -0.02
N PHE A 88 18.63 6.11 -1.31
CA PHE A 88 17.62 6.37 -2.34
C PHE A 88 16.76 5.12 -2.60
N ASN A 89 17.38 3.93 -2.55
CA ASN A 89 16.62 2.68 -2.59
C ASN A 89 15.72 2.54 -1.36
N GLY A 90 16.19 2.97 -0.19
CA GLY A 90 15.38 3.04 1.02
C GLY A 90 14.18 3.99 0.88
N MET A 91 14.38 5.20 0.32
CA MET A 91 13.29 6.14 0.05
C MET A 91 12.31 5.58 -0.99
N ALA A 92 12.80 5.03 -2.09
CA ALA A 92 11.96 4.44 -3.13
C ALA A 92 11.16 3.24 -2.59
N THR A 93 11.78 2.38 -1.77
CA THR A 93 11.10 1.28 -1.09
C THR A 93 10.08 1.80 -0.09
N GLY A 94 10.41 2.86 0.66
CA GLY A 94 9.47 3.53 1.57
C GLY A 94 8.25 4.07 0.84
N ALA A 95 8.42 4.71 -0.31
CA ALA A 95 7.31 5.20 -1.13
C ALA A 95 6.48 4.06 -1.73
N ASP A 96 7.13 3.00 -2.21
CA ASP A 96 6.48 1.80 -2.76
C ASP A 96 5.65 1.07 -1.69
N TRP A 97 6.13 1.11 -0.45
CA TRP A 97 5.52 0.52 0.72
C TRP A 97 4.37 1.36 1.28
N MET A 98 4.57 2.68 1.40
CA MET A 98 3.58 3.62 1.94
C MET A 98 2.50 3.94 0.91
N SER A 99 1.71 2.92 0.60
CA SER A 99 0.62 2.92 -0.36
C SER A 99 -0.57 3.78 0.08
N ALA A 100 -1.60 3.85 -0.76
CA ALA A 100 -2.89 4.43 -0.38
C ALA A 100 -3.44 3.81 0.92
N ALA A 101 -3.26 2.50 1.13
CA ALA A 101 -3.67 1.85 2.37
C ALA A 101 -2.93 2.42 3.58
N SER A 102 -1.63 2.64 3.48
CA SER A 102 -0.81 3.19 4.57
C SER A 102 -1.08 4.67 4.81
N PHE A 103 -1.16 5.46 3.74
CA PHE A 103 -1.32 6.91 3.84
C PHE A 103 -2.77 7.32 4.15
N ILE A 104 -3.74 6.74 3.43
CA ILE A 104 -5.15 7.14 3.50
C ILE A 104 -5.91 6.30 4.53
N SER A 105 -5.86 4.96 4.37
CA SER A 105 -6.74 4.04 5.08
C SER A 105 -6.29 3.67 6.49
N MET A 106 -4.98 3.60 6.75
CA MET A 106 -4.47 3.08 8.01
C MET A 106 -4.88 3.93 9.22
N ALA A 107 -4.62 5.24 9.17
CA ALA A 107 -5.07 6.14 10.24
C ALA A 107 -6.59 6.23 10.31
N GLY A 108 -7.29 6.13 9.17
CA GLY A 108 -8.74 6.04 9.14
C GLY A 108 -9.28 4.76 9.77
N SER A 109 -8.63 3.63 9.54
CA SER A 109 -8.99 2.36 10.20
C SER A 109 -8.78 2.47 11.72
N LEU A 110 -7.64 3.01 12.17
CA LEU A 110 -7.42 3.28 13.60
C LEU A 110 -8.47 4.24 14.17
N TRP A 111 -8.84 5.28 13.43
CA TRP A 111 -9.89 6.21 13.84
C TRP A 111 -11.24 5.49 14.08
N GLY A 112 -11.59 4.52 13.22
CA GLY A 112 -12.83 3.78 13.29
C GLY A 112 -12.85 2.67 14.33
N ILE A 113 -11.79 1.88 14.43
CA ILE A 113 -11.73 0.67 15.27
C ILE A 113 -10.80 0.78 16.49
N GLY A 114 -10.14 1.92 16.66
CA GLY A 114 -9.31 2.18 17.83
C GLY A 114 -8.11 1.25 17.91
N TYR A 115 -7.89 0.70 19.12
CA TYR A 115 -6.78 -0.19 19.46
C TYR A 115 -6.57 -1.33 18.44
N ASP A 116 -7.66 -1.95 17.99
CA ASP A 116 -7.59 -3.13 17.13
C ASP A 116 -6.96 -2.83 15.76
N GLY A 117 -7.00 -1.57 15.32
CA GLY A 117 -6.32 -1.10 14.12
C GLY A 117 -4.79 -1.21 14.17
N LEU A 118 -4.20 -1.35 15.36
CA LEU A 118 -2.76 -1.55 15.52
C LEU A 118 -2.27 -2.85 14.87
N ALA A 119 -3.14 -3.85 14.65
CA ALA A 119 -2.80 -5.07 13.93
C ALA A 119 -2.22 -4.78 12.54
N TYR A 120 -2.72 -3.76 11.83
CA TYR A 120 -2.19 -3.33 10.54
C TYR A 120 -0.76 -2.79 10.67
N ILE A 121 -0.53 -1.89 11.64
CA ILE A 121 0.79 -1.28 11.85
C ILE A 121 1.80 -2.35 12.23
N MET A 122 1.46 -3.20 13.21
CA MET A 122 2.35 -4.26 13.69
C MET A 122 2.63 -5.29 12.60
N GLY A 123 1.61 -5.70 11.86
CA GLY A 123 1.73 -6.66 10.77
C GLY A 123 2.64 -6.15 9.67
N TRP A 124 2.37 -4.97 9.14
CA TRP A 124 3.17 -4.39 8.06
C TRP A 124 4.60 -4.07 8.49
N THR A 125 4.80 -3.44 9.65
CA THR A 125 6.15 -3.12 10.14
C THR A 125 6.94 -4.40 10.47
N GLY A 126 6.33 -5.35 11.19
CA GLY A 126 6.95 -6.62 11.53
C GLY A 126 7.29 -7.46 10.30
N GLY A 127 6.44 -7.41 9.27
CA GLY A 127 6.71 -8.09 8.00
C GLY A 127 7.90 -7.53 7.25
N TYR A 128 8.12 -6.22 7.29
CA TYR A 128 9.32 -5.63 6.71
C TYR A 128 10.59 -6.04 7.49
N VAL A 129 10.49 -6.21 8.81
CA VAL A 129 11.59 -6.77 9.61
C VAL A 129 11.87 -8.23 9.22
N LEU A 130 10.81 -9.06 9.04
CA LEU A 130 10.98 -10.44 8.54
C LEU A 130 11.69 -10.47 7.18
N LEU A 131 11.25 -9.63 6.26
CA LEU A 131 11.84 -9.51 4.93
C LEU A 131 13.31 -9.09 5.00
N ALA A 132 13.63 -8.16 5.88
CA ALA A 132 15.00 -7.69 6.12
C ALA A 132 15.92 -8.82 6.59
N LEU A 133 15.46 -9.62 7.55
CA LEU A 133 16.23 -10.69 8.16
C LEU A 133 16.31 -11.93 7.29
N LEU A 134 15.18 -12.34 6.69
CA LEU A 134 15.08 -13.64 6.03
C LEU A 134 15.39 -13.59 4.53
N PHE A 135 15.18 -12.46 3.84
CA PHE A 135 15.18 -12.48 2.38
C PHE A 135 16.16 -11.52 1.72
N ALA A 136 16.28 -10.31 2.20
CA ALA A 136 17.02 -9.25 1.52
C ALA A 136 18.45 -9.64 1.08
N PRO A 137 19.32 -10.18 1.95
CA PRO A 137 20.69 -10.53 1.54
C PRO A 137 20.74 -11.69 0.56
N TYR A 138 19.85 -12.68 0.73
CA TYR A 138 19.84 -13.88 -0.09
C TYR A 138 19.31 -13.61 -1.50
N ILE A 139 18.19 -12.88 -1.60
CA ILE A 139 17.61 -12.47 -2.88
C ILE A 139 18.62 -11.63 -3.66
N ARG A 140 19.31 -10.67 -3.00
CA ARG A 140 20.33 -9.87 -3.67
C ARG A 140 21.51 -10.71 -4.14
N LYS A 141 21.99 -11.66 -3.34
CA LYS A 141 23.06 -12.57 -3.71
C LYS A 141 22.67 -13.42 -4.91
N PHE A 142 21.42 -13.93 -4.94
CA PHE A 142 20.90 -14.76 -6.04
C PHE A 142 20.86 -14.03 -7.39
N GLY A 143 20.62 -12.73 -7.42
CA GLY A 143 20.90 -11.85 -8.55
C GLY A 143 19.98 -11.95 -9.77
N GLN A 144 18.76 -12.50 -9.66
CA GLN A 144 17.79 -12.57 -10.77
C GLN A 144 17.06 -11.25 -11.02
N TYR A 145 16.03 -11.25 -11.90
CA TYR A 145 15.22 -10.07 -12.23
C TYR A 145 13.90 -10.02 -11.47
N THR A 146 13.28 -11.19 -11.22
CA THR A 146 11.95 -11.32 -10.63
C THR A 146 11.91 -12.43 -9.58
N ILE A 147 10.85 -12.46 -8.78
CA ILE A 147 10.62 -13.56 -7.83
C ILE A 147 10.21 -14.86 -8.54
N PRO A 148 9.36 -14.85 -9.58
CA PRO A 148 9.15 -16.04 -10.40
C PRO A 148 10.43 -16.59 -11.02
N ASP A 149 11.36 -15.73 -11.43
CA ASP A 149 12.66 -16.14 -11.96
C ASP A 149 13.53 -16.81 -10.88
N PHE A 150 13.52 -16.28 -9.64
CA PHE A 150 14.10 -16.95 -8.49
C PHE A 150 13.51 -18.35 -8.30
N VAL A 151 12.17 -18.48 -8.29
CA VAL A 151 11.48 -19.75 -8.12
C VAL A 151 11.85 -20.72 -9.25
N GLY A 152 11.78 -20.27 -10.50
CA GLY A 152 12.12 -21.09 -11.66
C GLY A 152 13.54 -21.65 -11.63
N THR A 153 14.51 -20.82 -11.26
CA THR A 153 15.92 -21.18 -11.16
C THR A 153 16.20 -22.05 -9.93
N ARG A 154 15.64 -21.66 -8.76
CA ARG A 154 15.82 -22.40 -7.50
C ARG A 154 15.26 -23.82 -7.55
N PHE A 155 14.13 -24.00 -8.22
CA PHE A 155 13.47 -25.32 -8.33
C PHE A 155 13.76 -26.01 -9.65
N ASP A 156 14.60 -25.45 -10.50
CA ASP A 156 14.99 -26.00 -11.81
C ASP A 156 13.76 -26.38 -12.65
N SER A 157 12.76 -25.50 -12.71
CA SER A 157 11.47 -25.82 -13.32
C SER A 157 10.76 -24.61 -13.92
N ASN A 158 10.57 -24.62 -15.24
CA ASN A 158 9.74 -23.62 -15.91
C ASN A 158 8.26 -23.69 -15.49
N LYS A 159 7.75 -24.87 -15.12
CA LYS A 159 6.37 -25.00 -14.60
C LYS A 159 6.24 -24.25 -13.26
N ALA A 160 7.21 -24.43 -12.34
CA ALA A 160 7.20 -23.72 -11.08
C ALA A 160 7.33 -22.18 -11.30
N ARG A 161 8.15 -21.73 -12.27
CA ARG A 161 8.26 -20.32 -12.67
C ARG A 161 6.91 -19.76 -13.11
N VAL A 162 6.21 -20.45 -14.02
CA VAL A 162 4.90 -20.00 -14.53
C VAL A 162 3.87 -19.94 -13.41
N VAL A 163 3.82 -20.94 -12.53
CA VAL A 163 2.92 -20.89 -11.36
C VAL A 163 3.25 -19.72 -10.45
N ALA A 164 4.52 -19.51 -10.13
CA ALA A 164 4.94 -18.34 -9.33
C ALA A 164 4.62 -17.00 -10.02
N ALA A 165 4.74 -16.92 -11.35
CA ALA A 165 4.36 -15.73 -12.11
C ALA A 165 2.86 -15.45 -12.01
N ILE A 166 2.01 -16.48 -12.09
CA ILE A 166 0.57 -16.36 -11.89
C ILE A 166 0.26 -15.89 -10.47
N MET A 167 0.94 -16.42 -9.43
CA MET A 167 0.78 -15.97 -8.04
C MET A 167 1.18 -14.50 -7.88
N ALA A 168 2.31 -14.11 -8.47
CA ALA A 168 2.79 -12.72 -8.45
C ALA A 168 1.81 -11.76 -9.15
N ILE A 169 1.25 -12.16 -10.29
CA ILE A 169 0.24 -11.39 -11.03
C ILE A 169 -1.03 -11.23 -10.19
N LEU A 170 -1.59 -12.31 -9.65
CA LEU A 170 -2.82 -12.26 -8.86
C LEU A 170 -2.66 -11.38 -7.61
N THR A 171 -1.57 -11.56 -6.88
CA THR A 171 -1.25 -10.76 -5.69
C THR A 171 -1.11 -9.27 -6.05
N SER A 172 -0.32 -8.98 -7.09
CA SER A 172 -0.08 -7.60 -7.53
C SER A 172 -1.33 -6.96 -8.11
N PHE A 173 -2.17 -7.75 -8.79
CA PHE A 173 -3.42 -7.27 -9.38
C PHE A 173 -4.44 -6.88 -8.32
N THR A 174 -4.59 -7.71 -7.28
CA THR A 174 -5.45 -7.39 -6.11
C THR A 174 -4.97 -6.11 -5.44
N TYR A 175 -3.65 -5.94 -5.29
CA TYR A 175 -3.08 -4.78 -4.64
C TYR A 175 -3.20 -3.51 -5.49
N VAL A 176 -2.91 -3.56 -6.80
CA VAL A 176 -3.01 -2.38 -7.67
C VAL A 176 -4.44 -1.90 -7.80
N THR A 177 -5.44 -2.80 -7.79
CA THR A 177 -6.86 -2.42 -7.77
C THR A 177 -7.19 -1.56 -6.53
N ALA A 178 -6.67 -1.91 -5.36
CA ALA A 178 -6.82 -1.10 -4.15
C ALA A 178 -6.16 0.29 -4.29
N GLN A 179 -4.98 0.37 -4.92
CA GLN A 179 -4.32 1.65 -5.18
C GLN A 179 -5.14 2.54 -6.11
N VAL A 180 -5.73 1.95 -7.13
CA VAL A 180 -6.60 2.66 -8.09
C VAL A 180 -7.85 3.20 -7.40
N VAL A 181 -8.43 2.47 -6.44
CA VAL A 181 -9.52 3.00 -5.59
C VAL A 181 -9.02 4.24 -4.81
N GLY A 182 -7.84 4.17 -4.21
CA GLY A 182 -7.24 5.30 -3.50
C GLY A 182 -7.01 6.52 -4.40
N VAL A 183 -6.51 6.31 -5.63
CA VAL A 183 -6.35 7.37 -6.64
C VAL A 183 -7.70 8.02 -6.95
N GLY A 184 -8.74 7.24 -7.23
CA GLY A 184 -10.08 7.73 -7.50
C GLY A 184 -10.66 8.57 -6.36
N LEU A 185 -10.50 8.12 -5.11
CA LEU A 185 -10.93 8.85 -3.92
C LEU A 185 -10.23 10.20 -3.78
N VAL A 186 -8.90 10.24 -3.95
CA VAL A 186 -8.12 11.48 -3.85
C VAL A 186 -8.51 12.44 -4.98
N MET A 187 -8.58 11.97 -6.21
CA MET A 187 -8.93 12.81 -7.37
C MET A 187 -10.35 13.38 -7.26
N SER A 188 -11.32 12.57 -6.83
CA SER A 188 -12.69 13.05 -6.58
C SER A 188 -12.70 14.13 -5.50
N ARG A 189 -11.87 13.96 -4.48
CA ARG A 189 -11.78 14.89 -3.35
C ARG A 189 -11.15 16.22 -3.72
N VAL A 190 -10.06 16.21 -4.47
CA VAL A 190 -9.24 17.40 -4.79
C VAL A 190 -9.85 18.24 -5.89
N VAL A 191 -10.24 17.58 -6.97
CA VAL A 191 -10.65 18.26 -8.21
C VAL A 191 -12.17 18.27 -8.38
N GLY A 192 -12.90 17.53 -7.52
CA GLY A 192 -14.36 17.42 -7.63
C GLY A 192 -14.82 16.58 -8.83
N LEU A 193 -13.93 15.74 -9.38
CA LEU A 193 -14.27 14.84 -10.50
C LEU A 193 -15.11 13.67 -10.01
N GLN A 194 -15.93 13.11 -10.89
CA GLN A 194 -16.56 11.81 -10.64
C GLN A 194 -15.46 10.77 -10.42
N PHE A 195 -15.73 9.78 -9.57
CA PHE A 195 -14.73 8.79 -9.17
C PHE A 195 -14.08 8.08 -10.36
N GLU A 196 -14.89 7.65 -11.33
CA GLU A 196 -14.46 6.94 -12.53
C GLU A 196 -13.52 7.80 -13.40
N VAL A 197 -13.85 9.08 -13.54
CA VAL A 197 -13.01 10.05 -14.26
C VAL A 197 -11.71 10.28 -13.49
N GLY A 198 -11.79 10.40 -12.15
CA GLY A 198 -10.64 10.54 -11.27
C GLY A 198 -9.67 9.36 -11.38
N VAL A 199 -10.18 8.13 -11.48
CA VAL A 199 -9.40 6.92 -11.73
C VAL A 199 -8.63 7.02 -13.05
N VAL A 200 -9.30 7.38 -14.14
CA VAL A 200 -8.67 7.46 -15.48
C VAL A 200 -7.58 8.53 -15.50
N VAL A 201 -7.88 9.74 -15.01
CA VAL A 201 -6.92 10.86 -14.98
C VAL A 201 -5.72 10.53 -14.09
N GLY A 202 -5.95 9.94 -12.92
CA GLY A 202 -4.88 9.55 -12.01
C GLY A 202 -3.97 8.46 -12.59
N LEU A 203 -4.54 7.43 -13.21
CA LEU A 203 -3.76 6.37 -13.87
C LEU A 203 -2.94 6.86 -15.07
N ALA A 204 -3.40 7.87 -15.79
CA ALA A 204 -2.61 8.44 -16.88
C ALA A 204 -1.23 8.92 -16.40
N GLY A 205 -1.14 9.50 -15.18
CA GLY A 205 0.13 9.91 -14.58
C GLY A 205 1.06 8.73 -14.27
N VAL A 206 0.54 7.64 -13.73
CA VAL A 206 1.28 6.38 -13.46
C VAL A 206 1.84 5.81 -14.75
N LEU A 207 0.95 5.62 -15.72
CA LEU A 207 1.32 4.99 -17.00
C LEU A 207 2.46 5.73 -17.69
N PHE A 208 2.50 7.05 -17.58
CA PHE A 208 3.55 7.83 -18.23
C PHE A 208 4.96 7.48 -17.72
N CYS A 209 5.15 7.35 -16.42
CA CYS A 209 6.45 7.01 -15.82
C CYS A 209 6.85 5.55 -16.08
N SER A 210 5.98 4.62 -15.70
CA SER A 210 6.25 3.18 -15.79
C SER A 210 6.45 2.71 -17.22
N PHE A 211 5.70 3.27 -18.17
CA PHE A 211 5.81 2.96 -19.59
C PHE A 211 7.14 3.40 -20.21
N LEU A 212 7.64 4.60 -19.84
CA LEU A 212 8.85 5.15 -20.46
C LEU A 212 10.15 4.51 -19.97
N GLY A 213 10.28 4.27 -18.67
CA GLY A 213 11.56 3.89 -18.09
C GLY A 213 11.55 2.65 -17.19
N GLY A 214 10.40 1.99 -16.99
CA GLY A 214 10.29 0.82 -16.12
C GLY A 214 10.81 1.08 -14.72
N MET A 215 11.48 0.11 -14.10
CA MET A 215 12.00 0.19 -12.72
C MET A 215 12.95 1.37 -12.49
N LYS A 216 13.73 1.79 -13.53
CA LYS A 216 14.62 2.96 -13.41
C LYS A 216 13.82 4.26 -13.20
N ALA A 217 12.80 4.50 -14.03
CA ALA A 217 11.95 5.68 -13.89
C ALA A 217 11.14 5.61 -12.59
N VAL A 218 10.53 4.46 -12.32
CA VAL A 218 9.76 4.22 -11.08
C VAL A 218 10.59 4.51 -9.84
N THR A 219 11.84 4.03 -9.77
CA THR A 219 12.71 4.26 -8.60
C THR A 219 12.96 5.74 -8.34
N TRP A 220 13.32 6.51 -9.37
CA TRP A 220 13.64 7.93 -9.18
C TRP A 220 12.37 8.78 -8.96
N THR A 221 11.26 8.42 -9.56
CA THR A 221 9.97 9.05 -9.27
C THR A 221 9.55 8.79 -7.82
N GLN A 222 9.72 7.58 -7.32
CA GLN A 222 9.37 7.21 -5.94
C GLN A 222 10.21 7.93 -4.88
N VAL A 223 11.45 8.28 -5.17
CA VAL A 223 12.24 9.15 -4.26
C VAL A 223 11.57 10.52 -4.10
N ALA A 224 11.10 11.12 -5.19
CA ALA A 224 10.37 12.38 -5.12
C ALA A 224 8.99 12.22 -4.45
N GLN A 225 8.29 11.14 -4.77
CA GLN A 225 7.00 10.78 -4.16
C GLN A 225 7.14 10.59 -2.65
N TYR A 226 8.23 9.95 -2.18
CA TYR A 226 8.51 9.82 -0.76
C TYR A 226 8.58 11.19 -0.05
N ILE A 227 9.30 12.14 -0.64
CA ILE A 227 9.43 13.48 -0.08
C ILE A 227 8.07 14.18 0.03
N ILE A 228 7.26 14.11 -1.03
CA ILE A 228 5.93 14.71 -1.04
C ILE A 228 5.05 14.06 0.04
N LEU A 229 4.97 12.72 0.07
CA LEU A 229 4.06 12.02 0.96
C LEU A 229 4.44 12.18 2.45
N ILE A 230 5.73 12.19 2.79
CA ILE A 230 6.12 12.32 4.20
C ILE A 230 5.89 13.75 4.72
N VAL A 231 6.16 14.77 3.91
CA VAL A 231 5.83 16.15 4.24
C VAL A 231 4.32 16.33 4.39
N ALA A 232 3.56 15.79 3.43
CA ALA A 232 2.10 15.84 3.43
C ALA A 232 1.47 15.13 4.63
N TYR A 233 2.12 14.09 5.15
CA TYR A 233 1.64 13.36 6.32
C TYR A 233 1.98 14.04 7.64
N LEU A 234 3.24 14.49 7.78
CA LEU A 234 3.73 15.07 9.05
C LEU A 234 3.21 16.49 9.31
N VAL A 235 3.09 17.32 8.28
CA VAL A 235 2.71 18.75 8.47
C VAL A 235 1.35 18.88 9.15
N PRO A 236 0.24 18.31 8.66
CA PRO A 236 -1.07 18.53 9.27
C PRO A 236 -1.17 17.93 10.68
N VAL A 237 -0.58 16.76 10.92
CA VAL A 237 -0.63 16.13 12.24
C VAL A 237 0.20 16.91 13.28
N THR A 238 1.28 17.56 12.86
CA THR A 238 2.06 18.46 13.72
C THR A 238 1.24 19.71 14.08
N PHE A 239 0.54 20.31 13.11
CA PHE A 239 -0.38 21.42 13.40
C PHE A 239 -1.50 21.02 14.35
N LEU A 240 -2.09 19.83 14.17
CA LEU A 240 -3.10 19.31 15.10
C LEU A 240 -2.53 19.07 16.49
N ALA A 241 -1.32 18.51 16.60
CA ALA A 241 -0.67 18.31 17.88
C ALA A 241 -0.47 19.64 18.61
N ILE A 242 0.03 20.67 17.94
CA ILE A 242 0.18 22.01 18.50
C ILE A 242 -1.18 22.59 18.90
N LYS A 243 -2.18 22.53 18.02
CA LYS A 243 -3.53 23.06 18.28
C LYS A 243 -4.19 22.43 19.50
N LEU A 244 -4.10 21.11 19.64
CA LEU A 244 -4.84 20.36 20.66
C LEU A 244 -4.07 20.21 21.99
N THR A 245 -2.73 20.23 21.95
CA THR A 245 -1.89 19.91 23.12
C THR A 245 -0.78 20.93 23.41
N GLY A 246 -0.48 21.84 22.46
CA GLY A 246 0.65 22.74 22.54
C GLY A 246 2.02 22.10 22.22
N ILE A 247 2.06 20.77 21.96
CA ILE A 247 3.31 20.03 21.74
C ILE A 247 3.49 19.76 20.24
N PRO A 248 4.63 20.13 19.61
CA PRO A 248 4.82 19.99 18.17
C PRO A 248 5.21 18.58 17.71
N ILE A 249 5.41 17.64 18.63
CA ILE A 249 5.79 16.25 18.31
C ILE A 249 4.56 15.35 18.53
N PRO A 250 3.86 14.95 17.44
CA PRO A 250 2.61 14.20 17.54
C PRO A 250 2.73 12.91 18.36
N GLN A 251 3.85 12.22 18.23
CA GLN A 251 4.12 10.93 18.88
C GLN A 251 4.25 11.05 20.41
N LEU A 252 4.62 12.22 20.91
CA LEU A 252 4.69 12.50 22.35
C LEU A 252 3.37 13.09 22.87
N ALA A 253 2.62 13.74 22.01
CA ALA A 253 1.41 14.48 22.35
C ALA A 253 0.14 13.62 22.36
N TYR A 254 0.06 12.56 21.55
CA TYR A 254 -1.21 11.86 21.33
C TYR A 254 -1.74 11.11 22.56
N GLY A 255 -0.89 10.77 23.53
CA GLY A 255 -1.34 10.21 24.81
C GLY A 255 -2.31 11.12 25.57
N GLN A 256 -2.10 12.47 25.49
CA GLN A 256 -3.04 13.44 26.05
C GLN A 256 -4.38 13.45 25.31
N ALA A 257 -4.34 13.27 23.98
CA ALA A 257 -5.54 13.17 23.17
C ALA A 257 -6.33 11.90 23.51
N LEU A 258 -5.66 10.75 23.72
CA LEU A 258 -6.30 9.50 24.13
C LEU A 258 -7.01 9.65 25.48
N ALA A 259 -6.39 10.29 26.46
CA ALA A 259 -7.02 10.55 27.77
C ALA A 259 -8.28 11.43 27.64
N ARG A 260 -8.25 12.46 26.78
CA ARG A 260 -9.42 13.32 26.53
C ARG A 260 -10.52 12.58 25.77
N ILE A 261 -10.17 11.72 24.79
CA ILE A 261 -11.13 10.88 24.05
C ILE A 261 -11.87 9.97 25.04
N ASP A 262 -11.13 9.30 25.93
CA ASP A 262 -11.71 8.39 26.93
C ASP A 262 -12.77 9.09 27.80
N VAL A 263 -12.46 10.29 28.28
CA VAL A 263 -13.41 11.10 29.08
C VAL A 263 -14.64 11.46 28.25
N LEU A 264 -14.47 12.03 27.06
CA LEU A 264 -15.56 12.48 26.22
C LEU A 264 -16.46 11.32 25.77
N GLU A 265 -15.89 10.17 25.45
CA GLU A 265 -16.64 8.98 25.06
C GLU A 265 -17.48 8.41 26.21
N LYS A 266 -16.94 8.42 27.44
CA LYS A 266 -17.67 8.04 28.65
C LYS A 266 -18.81 9.03 28.96
N GLU A 267 -18.58 10.34 28.87
CA GLU A 267 -19.60 11.36 29.05
C GLU A 267 -20.74 11.24 28.03
N GLN A 268 -20.45 10.82 26.80
CA GLN A 268 -21.43 10.58 25.76
C GLN A 268 -22.11 9.20 25.85
N GLY A 269 -21.75 8.37 26.83
CA GLY A 269 -22.33 7.03 27.00
C GLY A 269 -21.97 6.06 25.88
N ILE A 270 -20.82 6.28 25.22
CA ILE A 270 -20.34 5.39 24.15
C ILE A 270 -19.92 4.06 24.80
N LYS A 271 -20.58 2.99 24.40
CA LYS A 271 -20.35 1.65 24.97
C LYS A 271 -18.97 1.08 24.63
N LYS A 272 -18.47 1.43 23.44
CA LYS A 272 -17.16 1.00 22.96
C LYS A 272 -16.18 2.17 23.00
N LEU A 273 -15.24 2.12 23.92
CA LEU A 273 -14.22 3.14 24.04
C LEU A 273 -13.09 2.92 23.02
N TYR A 274 -12.60 4.01 22.45
CA TYR A 274 -11.56 4.02 21.44
C TYR A 274 -10.26 3.31 21.87
N ILE A 275 -9.92 3.41 23.16
CA ILE A 275 -8.71 2.84 23.73
C ILE A 275 -8.87 1.39 24.17
N GLU A 276 -10.08 0.85 24.24
CA GLU A 276 -10.33 -0.52 24.70
C GLU A 276 -9.99 -1.54 23.60
N PRO A 277 -9.22 -2.60 23.92
CA PRO A 277 -8.91 -3.65 22.95
C PRO A 277 -10.08 -4.62 22.77
N PHE A 278 -10.16 -5.22 21.59
CA PHE A 278 -11.02 -6.36 21.24
C PHE A 278 -12.53 -6.14 21.40
N ASN A 279 -13.02 -4.93 21.20
CA ASN A 279 -14.38 -4.58 21.57
C ASN A 279 -15.44 -4.65 20.45
N GLU A 280 -15.10 -4.60 19.17
CA GLU A 280 -16.08 -4.80 18.07
C GLU A 280 -15.48 -5.12 16.69
N PRO A 281 -16.30 -5.73 15.78
CA PRO A 281 -15.88 -6.01 14.41
C PRO A 281 -15.81 -4.72 13.58
N LEU A 282 -14.91 -4.73 12.59
CA LEU A 282 -15.08 -3.90 11.41
C LEU A 282 -16.49 -4.19 10.84
N SER A 283 -17.37 -3.20 10.87
CA SER A 283 -18.72 -3.39 10.34
C SER A 283 -18.63 -3.78 8.86
N ASN A 284 -19.39 -4.79 8.46
CA ASN A 284 -19.54 -5.17 7.05
C ASN A 284 -20.29 -4.12 6.21
N ALA A 285 -20.54 -2.94 6.74
CA ALA A 285 -21.21 -1.85 6.03
C ALA A 285 -20.50 -1.51 4.71
N GLY A 286 -19.17 -1.56 4.70
CA GLY A 286 -18.39 -1.40 3.47
C GLY A 286 -18.65 -2.52 2.46
N ALA A 287 -18.67 -3.77 2.90
CA ALA A 287 -18.94 -4.93 2.04
C ALA A 287 -20.39 -4.90 1.50
N ILE A 288 -21.34 -4.58 2.34
CA ILE A 288 -22.76 -4.45 1.94
C ILE A 288 -22.92 -3.35 0.89
N SER A 289 -22.30 -2.19 1.11
CA SER A 289 -22.31 -1.08 0.16
C SER A 289 -21.65 -1.45 -1.16
N ALA A 290 -20.48 -2.10 -1.09
CA ALA A 290 -19.73 -2.53 -2.25
C ALA A 290 -20.48 -3.58 -3.10
N ILE A 291 -21.12 -4.56 -2.45
CA ILE A 291 -21.93 -5.57 -3.14
C ILE A 291 -23.14 -4.93 -3.82
N LYS A 292 -23.84 -4.01 -3.14
CA LYS A 292 -24.93 -3.26 -3.76
C LYS A 292 -24.46 -2.46 -4.97
N GLN A 293 -23.33 -1.81 -4.88
CA GLN A 293 -22.75 -1.06 -5.99
C GLN A 293 -22.26 -1.97 -7.12
N ALA A 294 -21.65 -3.13 -6.82
CA ALA A 294 -21.26 -4.12 -7.80
C ALA A 294 -22.49 -4.68 -8.55
N ASN A 295 -23.57 -4.99 -7.83
CA ASN A 295 -24.82 -5.44 -8.44
C ASN A 295 -25.37 -4.40 -9.42
N THR A 296 -25.34 -3.12 -9.02
CA THR A 296 -25.83 -2.02 -9.88
C THR A 296 -24.92 -1.78 -11.08
N THR A 297 -23.61 -1.89 -10.91
CA THR A 297 -22.63 -1.58 -11.95
C THR A 297 -22.48 -2.70 -12.98
N PHE A 298 -22.54 -3.95 -12.55
CA PHE A 298 -22.28 -5.12 -13.42
C PHE A 298 -23.54 -5.94 -13.72
N GLY A 299 -24.72 -5.56 -13.21
CA GLY A 299 -25.96 -6.32 -13.42
C GLY A 299 -25.95 -7.71 -12.78
N ILE A 300 -25.05 -7.97 -11.82
CA ILE A 300 -24.97 -9.22 -11.08
C ILE A 300 -25.87 -9.17 -9.85
N ASN A 301 -26.41 -10.32 -9.47
CA ASN A 301 -27.36 -10.39 -8.34
C ASN A 301 -26.72 -11.10 -7.14
N LEU A 302 -25.67 -10.51 -6.57
CA LEU A 302 -25.07 -10.98 -5.33
C LEU A 302 -25.91 -10.53 -4.16
N THR A 303 -26.28 -11.44 -3.28
CA THR A 303 -27.01 -11.11 -2.04
C THR A 303 -26.02 -10.47 -1.06
N PRO A 304 -26.24 -9.21 -0.64
CA PRO A 304 -25.43 -8.62 0.41
C PRO A 304 -25.50 -9.49 1.68
N PRO A 305 -24.40 -9.68 2.41
CA PRO A 305 -24.45 -10.37 3.68
C PRO A 305 -25.47 -9.67 4.58
N ALA A 306 -26.27 -10.44 5.29
CA ALA A 306 -27.15 -9.90 6.33
C ALA A 306 -26.29 -9.04 7.27
N ALA A 307 -26.79 -7.86 7.66
CA ALA A 307 -26.08 -7.02 8.60
C ALA A 307 -25.66 -7.88 9.79
N ALA A 308 -24.34 -8.08 9.95
CA ALA A 308 -23.84 -9.00 10.95
C ALA A 308 -24.25 -8.48 12.32
N THR A 309 -25.32 -9.04 12.82
CA THR A 309 -25.65 -8.95 14.22
C THR A 309 -24.60 -9.79 14.94
N ASN A 310 -23.57 -9.13 15.47
CA ASN A 310 -22.77 -9.68 16.56
C ASN A 310 -21.63 -10.65 16.36
N THR A 311 -20.98 -10.73 15.24
CA THR A 311 -19.82 -11.61 15.14
C THR A 311 -18.57 -10.85 14.72
N GLY A 312 -18.08 -10.06 15.62
CA GLY A 312 -16.82 -9.42 15.43
C GLY A 312 -15.65 -10.33 15.73
N TRP A 313 -14.80 -10.40 14.77
CA TRP A 313 -13.62 -11.23 14.74
C TRP A 313 -12.39 -10.52 15.28
N LEU A 314 -12.27 -9.21 15.14
CA LEU A 314 -11.33 -8.41 15.91
C LEU A 314 -11.70 -8.33 17.42
N LYS A 315 -12.75 -9.00 17.84
CA LYS A 315 -13.12 -9.22 19.26
C LYS A 315 -12.19 -10.15 20.02
N THR A 316 -11.29 -10.85 19.35
CA THR A 316 -10.43 -11.82 20.02
C THR A 316 -8.97 -11.51 19.82
N PRO A 317 -8.12 -11.73 20.83
CA PRO A 317 -6.67 -11.66 20.66
C PRO A 317 -6.16 -12.54 19.52
N TRP A 318 -6.87 -13.63 19.21
CA TRP A 318 -6.53 -14.54 18.13
C TRP A 318 -6.67 -13.92 16.75
N GLU A 319 -7.74 -13.19 16.47
CA GLU A 319 -7.87 -12.48 15.19
C GLU A 319 -6.85 -11.38 15.06
N PHE A 320 -6.59 -10.61 16.12
CA PHE A 320 -5.55 -9.60 16.12
C PHE A 320 -4.17 -10.20 15.78
N LEU A 321 -3.82 -11.33 16.42
CA LEU A 321 -2.58 -12.04 16.14
C LEU A 321 -2.56 -12.63 14.73
N ALA A 322 -3.66 -13.26 14.30
CA ALA A 322 -3.77 -13.87 12.98
C ALA A 322 -3.63 -12.82 11.87
N LEU A 323 -4.32 -11.68 11.99
CA LEU A 323 -4.17 -10.57 11.05
C LEU A 323 -2.74 -10.04 11.04
N THR A 324 -2.16 -9.80 12.22
CA THR A 324 -0.77 -9.35 12.34
C THR A 324 0.18 -10.32 11.64
N PHE A 325 0.12 -11.63 11.92
CA PHE A 325 1.00 -12.62 11.29
C PHE A 325 0.73 -12.78 9.79
N CYS A 326 -0.53 -12.72 9.37
CA CYS A 326 -0.89 -12.77 7.96
C CYS A 326 -0.29 -11.59 7.18
N LEU A 327 -0.39 -10.39 7.73
CA LEU A 327 0.22 -9.19 7.15
C LEU A 327 1.75 -9.25 7.20
N MET A 328 2.34 -9.79 8.27
CA MET A 328 3.80 -10.00 8.36
C MET A 328 4.30 -10.94 7.27
N ALA A 329 3.72 -12.12 7.15
CA ALA A 329 4.10 -13.10 6.15
C ALA A 329 3.83 -12.60 4.72
N GLY A 330 2.67 -11.95 4.53
CA GLY A 330 2.31 -11.33 3.27
C GLY A 330 3.31 -10.28 2.81
N THR A 331 3.70 -9.39 3.72
CA THR A 331 4.75 -8.41 3.50
C THR A 331 6.03 -9.06 2.95
N ALA A 332 6.49 -10.09 3.62
CA ALA A 332 7.72 -10.79 3.24
C ALA A 332 7.57 -11.54 1.90
N GLY A 333 6.34 -11.82 1.46
CA GLY A 333 6.04 -12.48 0.18
C GLY A 333 5.73 -11.56 -0.99
N LEU A 334 5.66 -10.23 -0.79
CA LEU A 334 5.25 -9.29 -1.85
C LEU A 334 6.32 -9.13 -2.95
N PRO A 335 5.99 -9.44 -4.22
CA PRO A 335 6.98 -9.43 -5.29
C PRO A 335 7.59 -8.05 -5.57
N HIS A 336 6.78 -6.96 -5.55
CA HIS A 336 7.26 -5.60 -5.85
C HIS A 336 8.23 -5.07 -4.79
N ILE A 337 8.12 -5.49 -3.54
CA ILE A 337 9.07 -5.15 -2.49
C ILE A 337 10.34 -6.00 -2.60
N LEU A 338 10.20 -7.29 -2.86
CA LEU A 338 11.35 -8.18 -3.01
C LEU A 338 12.25 -7.80 -4.19
N ILE A 339 11.70 -7.30 -5.29
CA ILE A 339 12.47 -6.86 -6.47
C ILE A 339 13.39 -5.67 -6.15
N ARG A 340 13.08 -4.87 -5.12
CA ARG A 340 13.90 -3.73 -4.69
C ARG A 340 15.31 -4.11 -4.26
N PHE A 341 15.50 -5.34 -3.80
CA PHE A 341 16.84 -5.81 -3.44
C PHE A 341 17.72 -6.05 -4.66
N TYR A 342 17.13 -6.38 -5.80
CA TYR A 342 17.89 -6.51 -7.07
C TYR A 342 18.39 -5.18 -7.64
N THR A 343 17.79 -4.05 -7.26
CA THR A 343 18.18 -2.72 -7.80
C THR A 343 19.46 -2.15 -7.18
N THR A 344 19.94 -2.68 -6.06
CA THR A 344 21.14 -2.22 -5.36
C THR A 344 22.42 -2.81 -5.96
N PRO A 345 23.58 -2.11 -5.88
CA PRO A 345 24.81 -2.60 -6.49
C PRO A 345 25.45 -3.81 -5.80
N SER A 346 25.19 -4.03 -4.51
CA SER A 346 25.80 -5.12 -3.76
C SER A 346 24.91 -5.61 -2.60
N VAL A 347 25.23 -6.78 -2.04
CA VAL A 347 24.58 -7.32 -0.84
C VAL A 347 24.72 -6.35 0.35
N LYS A 348 25.88 -5.70 0.50
CA LYS A 348 26.13 -4.69 1.54
C LYS A 348 25.20 -3.49 1.40
N GLU A 349 25.04 -2.97 0.17
CA GLU A 349 24.15 -1.85 -0.10
C GLU A 349 22.68 -2.26 0.03
N SER A 350 22.32 -3.49 -0.30
CA SER A 350 20.99 -4.05 -0.06
C SER A 350 20.65 -4.04 1.45
N ARG A 351 21.55 -4.52 2.30
CA ARG A 351 21.37 -4.49 3.78
C ARG A 351 21.24 -3.06 4.31
N ARG A 352 22.06 -2.13 3.80
CA ARG A 352 21.95 -0.71 4.17
C ARG A 352 20.63 -0.09 3.73
N SER A 353 20.15 -0.45 2.55
CA SER A 353 18.88 0.07 2.03
C SER A 353 17.69 -0.39 2.86
N VAL A 354 17.75 -1.59 3.44
CA VAL A 354 16.75 -2.08 4.39
C VAL A 354 16.65 -1.20 5.64
N PHE A 355 17.78 -0.83 6.23
CA PHE A 355 17.81 0.08 7.38
C PHE A 355 17.14 1.42 7.05
N TRP A 356 17.51 2.02 5.91
CA TRP A 356 16.91 3.28 5.48
C TRP A 356 15.42 3.14 5.18
N ALA A 357 15.00 2.06 4.53
CA ALA A 357 13.59 1.82 4.26
C ALA A 357 12.79 1.70 5.57
N LEU A 358 13.28 0.93 6.55
CA LEU A 358 12.66 0.84 7.88
C LEU A 358 12.54 2.20 8.56
N PHE A 359 13.61 3.01 8.53
CA PHE A 359 13.57 4.36 9.08
C PHE A 359 12.52 5.24 8.41
N PHE A 360 12.46 5.22 7.09
CA PHE A 360 11.51 6.02 6.32
C PHE A 360 10.06 5.55 6.50
N ILE A 361 9.83 4.25 6.60
CA ILE A 361 8.52 3.67 6.90
C ILE A 361 8.10 4.01 8.34
N PHE A 362 9.02 3.92 9.30
CA PHE A 362 8.77 4.22 10.71
C PHE A 362 8.19 5.63 10.90
N LEU A 363 8.70 6.64 10.18
CA LEU A 363 8.22 8.02 10.32
C LEU A 363 6.71 8.14 10.10
N LEU A 364 6.14 7.46 9.12
CA LEU A 364 4.69 7.48 8.86
C LEU A 364 3.93 6.57 9.83
N TYR A 365 4.38 5.33 10.00
CA TYR A 365 3.65 4.32 10.77
C TYR A 365 3.59 4.64 12.26
N PHE A 366 4.66 5.23 12.81
CA PHE A 366 4.70 5.70 14.20
C PHE A 366 3.84 6.96 14.43
N THR A 367 3.53 7.69 13.35
CA THR A 367 2.68 8.90 13.40
C THR A 367 1.20 8.59 13.21
N ALA A 368 0.85 7.48 12.56
CA ALA A 368 -0.53 7.16 12.20
C ALA A 368 -1.49 7.05 13.42
N PRO A 369 -1.11 6.46 14.57
CA PRO A 369 -1.95 6.47 15.76
C PRO A 369 -2.25 7.87 16.29
N ALA A 370 -1.26 8.75 16.26
CA ALA A 370 -1.44 10.15 16.64
C ALA A 370 -2.41 10.88 15.69
N TYR A 371 -2.26 10.65 14.39
CA TYR A 371 -3.16 11.22 13.38
C TYR A 371 -4.61 10.79 13.61
N ALA A 372 -4.85 9.50 13.85
CA ALA A 372 -6.16 8.94 14.13
C ALA A 372 -6.78 9.53 15.40
N ALA A 373 -6.00 9.58 16.50
CA ALA A 373 -6.45 10.10 17.80
C ALA A 373 -6.79 11.59 17.72
N PHE A 374 -5.94 12.42 17.11
CA PHE A 374 -6.23 13.84 16.97
C PHE A 374 -7.45 14.12 16.10
N SER A 375 -7.61 13.39 15.00
CA SER A 375 -8.81 13.52 14.15
C SER A 375 -10.08 13.13 14.90
N ARG A 376 -10.03 12.08 15.73
CA ARG A 376 -11.16 11.64 16.53
C ARG A 376 -11.50 12.67 17.62
N LEU A 377 -10.48 13.18 18.31
CA LEU A 377 -10.67 14.21 19.34
C LEU A 377 -11.28 15.49 18.76
N GLU A 378 -10.80 15.93 17.59
CA GLU A 378 -11.32 17.12 16.92
C GLU A 378 -12.83 16.99 16.60
N ILE A 379 -13.24 15.80 16.11
CA ILE A 379 -14.67 15.53 15.84
C ILE A 379 -15.49 15.48 17.13
N LEU A 380 -14.98 14.81 18.17
CA LEU A 380 -15.68 14.70 19.47
C LEU A 380 -15.86 16.07 20.13
N GLN A 381 -14.88 16.95 20.04
CA GLN A 381 -14.92 18.28 20.67
C GLN A 381 -15.73 19.32 19.89
N ASN A 382 -15.66 19.28 18.55
CA ASN A 382 -16.12 20.39 17.72
C ASN A 382 -17.36 20.09 16.88
N VAL A 383 -17.71 18.83 16.70
CA VAL A 383 -18.81 18.40 15.80
C VAL A 383 -19.90 17.67 16.55
N VAL A 384 -19.55 16.74 17.44
CA VAL A 384 -20.50 16.01 18.26
C VAL A 384 -21.21 16.96 19.24
N GLY A 385 -22.50 16.74 19.48
CA GLY A 385 -23.35 17.60 20.32
C GLY A 385 -23.90 18.83 19.61
N LYS A 386 -23.51 19.09 18.34
CA LYS A 386 -24.08 20.19 17.53
C LYS A 386 -25.42 19.79 16.93
N ASN A 387 -26.22 20.80 16.55
CA ASN A 387 -27.54 20.57 15.95
C ASN A 387 -27.42 19.95 14.55
N ILE A 388 -28.27 18.97 14.29
CA ILE A 388 -28.47 18.41 12.97
C ILE A 388 -29.40 19.33 12.18
N GLY A 389 -28.99 19.67 10.96
CA GLY A 389 -29.80 20.42 10.01
C GLY A 389 -29.88 19.70 8.67
N THR A 390 -30.52 20.35 7.70
CA THR A 390 -30.57 19.86 6.32
C THR A 390 -30.11 20.93 5.36
N VAL A 391 -29.46 20.51 4.28
CA VAL A 391 -29.09 21.36 3.14
C VAL A 391 -29.63 20.73 1.86
N GLU A 392 -30.09 21.56 0.95
CA GLU A 392 -30.53 21.11 -0.36
C GLU A 392 -29.34 20.87 -1.31
N SER A 393 -29.34 19.73 -1.96
CA SER A 393 -28.33 19.38 -2.96
C SER A 393 -28.94 18.50 -4.05
N GLY A 394 -28.96 19.02 -5.28
CA GLY A 394 -29.51 18.28 -6.42
C GLY A 394 -30.99 17.88 -6.25
N GLY A 395 -31.81 18.70 -5.60
CA GLY A 395 -33.22 18.44 -5.35
C GLY A 395 -33.49 17.44 -4.20
N LYS A 396 -32.45 17.07 -3.43
CA LYS A 396 -32.56 16.20 -2.25
C LYS A 396 -32.17 16.95 -0.98
N GLN A 397 -32.90 16.72 0.09
CA GLN A 397 -32.50 17.16 1.44
C GLN A 397 -31.44 16.22 1.98
N ILE A 398 -30.28 16.75 2.35
CA ILE A 398 -29.14 16.01 2.91
C ILE A 398 -28.92 16.49 4.33
N ALA A 399 -28.77 15.54 5.27
CA ALA A 399 -28.44 15.87 6.65
C ALA A 399 -27.03 16.48 6.75
N THR A 400 -26.91 17.53 7.52
CA THR A 400 -25.66 18.25 7.82
C THR A 400 -25.59 18.57 9.31
N VAL A 401 -24.45 19.12 9.74
CA VAL A 401 -24.27 19.63 11.11
C VAL A 401 -24.16 21.16 11.05
N LEU A 402 -24.85 21.82 11.96
CA LEU A 402 -24.88 23.28 12.05
C LEU A 402 -23.95 23.75 13.18
N ASP A 403 -23.22 24.82 12.92
CA ASP A 403 -22.45 25.52 13.95
C ASP A 403 -23.37 26.33 14.89
N ALA A 404 -22.77 27.03 15.84
CA ALA A 404 -23.51 27.88 16.78
C ALA A 404 -24.31 29.03 16.12
N ASN A 405 -23.95 29.39 14.88
CA ASN A 405 -24.59 30.44 14.09
C ASN A 405 -25.65 29.88 13.11
N GLY A 406 -25.94 28.58 13.18
CA GLY A 406 -26.87 27.92 12.26
C GLY A 406 -26.33 27.68 10.86
N LYS A 407 -25.00 27.84 10.64
CA LYS A 407 -24.34 27.59 9.35
C LYS A 407 -23.83 26.15 9.30
N SER A 408 -24.00 25.50 8.16
CA SER A 408 -23.46 24.15 7.94
C SER A 408 -21.93 24.15 7.96
N PHE A 409 -21.35 23.06 8.51
CA PHE A 409 -19.91 22.80 8.34
C PHE A 409 -19.63 22.45 6.87
N PRO A 410 -18.80 23.22 6.14
CA PRO A 410 -18.60 23.02 4.70
C PRO A 410 -18.10 21.63 4.34
N TRP A 411 -17.23 21.05 5.17
CA TRP A 411 -16.70 19.70 4.96
C TRP A 411 -17.77 18.61 5.17
N VAL A 412 -18.70 18.76 6.14
CA VAL A 412 -19.80 17.83 6.35
C VAL A 412 -20.71 17.83 5.13
N GLU A 413 -21.12 19.01 4.69
CA GLU A 413 -21.95 19.17 3.50
C GLU A 413 -21.31 18.55 2.25
N LYS A 414 -20.02 18.83 2.02
CA LYS A 414 -19.26 18.30 0.90
C LYS A 414 -19.20 16.78 0.88
N PHE A 415 -18.97 16.15 2.04
CA PHE A 415 -18.85 14.69 2.12
C PHE A 415 -20.21 13.99 2.18
N SER A 416 -21.24 14.62 2.72
CA SER A 416 -22.60 14.11 2.64
C SER A 416 -23.10 14.05 1.20
N LYS A 417 -22.80 15.08 0.38
CA LYS A 417 -23.14 15.09 -1.06
C LYS A 417 -22.53 13.94 -1.86
N THR A 418 -21.35 13.48 -1.45
CA THR A 418 -20.66 12.35 -2.10
C THR A 418 -21.00 10.99 -1.52
N GLY A 419 -21.85 10.93 -0.49
CA GLY A 419 -22.22 9.69 0.20
C GLY A 419 -21.09 9.08 1.04
N LEU A 420 -20.00 9.83 1.27
CA LEU A 420 -18.84 9.40 2.05
C LEU A 420 -18.98 9.74 3.54
N LEU A 421 -19.94 10.57 3.88
CA LEU A 421 -20.39 10.86 5.23
C LEU A 421 -21.91 10.76 5.27
N THR A 422 -22.45 10.11 6.28
CA THR A 422 -23.89 10.05 6.53
C THR A 422 -24.17 10.37 7.99
N ILE A 423 -25.24 11.13 8.21
CA ILE A 423 -25.77 11.48 9.53
C ILE A 423 -27.16 10.89 9.62
N LYS A 424 -27.42 10.18 10.72
CA LYS A 424 -28.72 9.57 10.98
C LYS A 424 -29.11 9.86 12.42
N ASP A 425 -29.96 10.85 12.60
CA ASP A 425 -30.58 11.16 13.92
C ASP A 425 -31.47 9.96 14.35
N ALA A 426 -30.89 9.08 15.17
CA ALA A 426 -31.51 7.81 15.51
C ALA A 426 -32.51 7.95 16.71
N ASN A 427 -32.27 8.93 17.57
CA ASN A 427 -33.08 9.21 18.75
C ASN A 427 -34.03 10.39 18.55
N ASN A 428 -33.96 11.10 17.43
CA ASN A 428 -34.76 12.25 17.04
C ASN A 428 -34.62 13.42 18.05
N ASP A 429 -33.43 13.61 18.65
CA ASP A 429 -33.16 14.74 19.56
C ASP A 429 -32.64 15.99 18.84
N GLY A 430 -32.34 15.87 17.53
CA GLY A 430 -31.84 16.94 16.70
C GLY A 430 -30.38 17.29 16.97
N LYS A 431 -29.66 16.52 17.79
CA LYS A 431 -28.24 16.72 18.12
C LYS A 431 -27.40 15.54 17.67
N LEU A 432 -26.28 15.83 17.01
CA LEU A 432 -25.41 14.79 16.53
C LEU A 432 -24.71 14.05 17.66
N GLN A 433 -24.86 12.74 17.71
CA GLN A 433 -24.09 11.82 18.54
C GLN A 433 -23.00 11.12 17.70
N MET A 434 -21.92 10.66 18.33
CA MET A 434 -20.85 9.96 17.63
C MET A 434 -21.32 8.69 16.94
N THR A 435 -22.30 8.00 17.51
CA THR A 435 -22.93 6.78 16.96
C THR A 435 -23.81 7.04 15.73
N GLU A 436 -24.22 8.26 15.52
CA GLU A 436 -25.07 8.72 14.42
C GLU A 436 -24.27 9.25 13.22
N LEU A 437 -22.99 9.45 13.42
CA LEU A 437 -22.05 9.91 12.40
C LEU A 437 -21.29 8.72 11.80
N THR A 438 -21.54 8.47 10.53
CA THR A 438 -20.78 7.48 9.77
C THR A 438 -19.88 8.18 8.75
N ILE A 439 -18.57 8.08 8.93
CA ILE A 439 -17.57 8.61 8.01
C ILE A 439 -16.83 7.43 7.38
N ASN A 440 -16.64 7.46 6.06
CA ASN A 440 -15.80 6.48 5.40
C ASN A 440 -14.35 6.64 5.93
N PRO A 441 -13.75 5.60 6.54
CA PRO A 441 -12.41 5.68 7.12
C PRO A 441 -11.33 6.18 6.13
N ASP A 442 -11.46 5.86 4.84
CA ASP A 442 -10.51 6.29 3.81
C ASP A 442 -10.50 7.82 3.57
N LEU A 443 -11.45 8.56 4.17
CA LEU A 443 -11.47 10.02 4.09
C LEU A 443 -10.75 10.71 5.25
N ILE A 444 -10.54 10.06 6.36
CA ILE A 444 -10.12 10.71 7.61
C ILE A 444 -8.84 11.53 7.39
N VAL A 445 -7.80 10.92 6.82
CA VAL A 445 -6.52 11.62 6.62
C VAL A 445 -6.65 12.81 5.68
N ILE A 446 -7.32 12.63 4.54
CA ILE A 446 -7.44 13.69 3.52
C ILE A 446 -8.42 14.81 3.92
N SER A 447 -9.30 14.55 4.90
CA SER A 447 -10.31 15.51 5.38
C SER A 447 -9.88 16.22 6.67
N THR A 448 -8.98 15.63 7.44
CA THR A 448 -8.55 16.14 8.74
C THR A 448 -8.11 17.61 8.71
N PRO A 449 -7.36 18.12 7.70
CA PRO A 449 -7.02 19.53 7.65
C PRO A 449 -8.26 20.46 7.61
N GLU A 450 -9.30 20.09 6.87
CA GLU A 450 -10.55 20.86 6.79
C GLU A 450 -11.37 20.74 8.09
N ILE A 451 -11.43 19.52 8.66
CA ILE A 451 -12.08 19.27 9.96
C ILE A 451 -11.43 20.15 11.04
N ALA A 452 -10.11 20.26 11.01
CA ALA A 452 -9.32 21.06 11.96
C ALA A 452 -9.34 22.57 11.70
N GLY A 453 -9.95 23.02 10.60
CA GLY A 453 -9.99 24.43 10.21
C GLY A 453 -8.64 24.98 9.72
N LEU A 454 -7.75 24.11 9.22
CA LEU A 454 -6.48 24.52 8.61
C LEU A 454 -6.72 25.10 7.20
N PRO A 455 -5.79 25.94 6.70
CA PRO A 455 -5.86 26.45 5.31
C PRO A 455 -6.03 25.31 4.30
N TYR A 456 -6.77 25.58 3.23
CA TYR A 456 -7.03 24.58 2.18
C TYR A 456 -5.74 24.08 1.50
N THR A 457 -4.70 24.92 1.45
CA THR A 457 -3.36 24.51 0.99
C THR A 457 -2.86 23.26 1.71
N ILE A 458 -3.13 23.10 3.02
CA ILE A 458 -2.75 21.91 3.77
C ILE A 458 -3.59 20.70 3.34
N ALA A 459 -4.88 20.88 3.04
CA ALA A 459 -5.71 19.82 2.49
C ALA A 459 -5.26 19.38 1.08
N ALA A 460 -4.85 20.34 0.24
CA ALA A 460 -4.28 20.07 -1.08
C ALA A 460 -2.93 19.35 -0.98
N LEU A 461 -2.06 19.76 -0.03
CA LEU A 461 -0.80 19.07 0.27
C LEU A 461 -1.04 17.61 0.67
N VAL A 462 -1.97 17.35 1.61
CA VAL A 462 -2.32 15.98 2.04
C VAL A 462 -2.84 15.15 0.86
N SER A 463 -3.63 15.78 0.00
CA SER A 463 -4.17 15.11 -1.18
C SER A 463 -3.08 14.78 -2.20
N ALA A 464 -2.11 15.68 -2.42
CA ALA A 464 -0.92 15.40 -3.24
C ALA A 464 -0.08 14.25 -2.65
N GLY A 465 0.06 14.19 -1.31
CA GLY A 465 0.70 13.08 -0.61
C GLY A 465 -0.04 11.77 -0.77
N GLY A 466 -1.36 11.77 -0.63
CA GLY A 466 -2.20 10.59 -0.87
C GLY A 466 -2.13 10.08 -2.31
N LEU A 467 -2.10 11.00 -3.28
CA LEU A 467 -1.90 10.66 -4.68
C LEU A 467 -0.49 10.08 -4.91
N ALA A 468 0.55 10.71 -4.36
CA ALA A 468 1.93 10.20 -4.43
C ALA A 468 2.04 8.79 -3.84
N ALA A 469 1.41 8.52 -2.71
CA ALA A 469 1.39 7.21 -2.05
C ALA A 469 0.68 6.14 -2.91
N ALA A 470 -0.47 6.45 -3.48
CA ALA A 470 -1.20 5.54 -4.34
C ALA A 470 -0.44 5.22 -5.64
N LEU A 471 0.10 6.28 -6.28
CA LEU A 471 0.78 6.16 -7.57
C LEU A 471 2.13 5.44 -7.45
N SER A 472 2.92 5.70 -6.38
CA SER A 472 4.22 5.05 -6.16
C SER A 472 4.09 3.52 -6.10
N THR A 473 3.11 3.04 -5.34
CA THR A 473 2.86 1.60 -5.19
C THR A 473 2.25 1.00 -6.46
N ALA A 474 1.33 1.73 -7.12
CA ALA A 474 0.76 1.27 -8.39
C ALA A 474 1.83 1.08 -9.47
N ASP A 475 2.80 2.00 -9.57
CA ASP A 475 3.95 1.90 -10.47
C ASP A 475 4.75 0.61 -10.26
N GLY A 476 5.12 0.30 -9.01
CA GLY A 476 5.86 -0.91 -8.67
C GLY A 476 5.09 -2.19 -9.02
N LEU A 477 3.79 -2.23 -8.68
CA LEU A 477 2.92 -3.38 -8.95
C LEU A 477 2.70 -3.62 -10.44
N LEU A 478 2.49 -2.57 -11.22
CA LEU A 478 2.32 -2.68 -12.67
C LEU A 478 3.60 -3.19 -13.36
N VAL A 479 4.78 -2.75 -12.91
CA VAL A 479 6.06 -3.27 -13.42
C VAL A 479 6.22 -4.75 -13.08
N VAL A 480 5.81 -5.21 -11.89
CA VAL A 480 5.83 -6.64 -11.53
C VAL A 480 4.90 -7.46 -12.42
N ILE A 481 3.66 -7.01 -12.62
CA ILE A 481 2.72 -7.71 -13.52
C ILE A 481 3.32 -7.82 -14.92
N ALA A 482 3.83 -6.71 -15.44
CA ALA A 482 4.41 -6.65 -16.77
C ALA A 482 5.66 -7.54 -16.92
N SER A 483 6.55 -7.53 -15.93
CA SER A 483 7.76 -8.37 -15.94
C SER A 483 7.43 -9.86 -15.78
N SER A 484 6.47 -10.21 -14.94
CA SER A 484 6.01 -11.60 -14.80
C SER A 484 5.46 -12.15 -16.13
N ILE A 485 4.73 -11.34 -16.90
CA ILE A 485 4.23 -11.75 -18.21
C ILE A 485 5.34 -11.74 -19.27
N ALA A 486 6.07 -10.63 -19.42
CA ALA A 486 7.01 -10.45 -20.52
C ALA A 486 8.33 -11.19 -20.32
N HIS A 487 8.84 -11.25 -19.09
CA HIS A 487 10.10 -11.93 -18.78
C HIS A 487 9.85 -13.40 -18.40
N ASP A 488 9.04 -13.67 -17.37
CA ASP A 488 8.94 -15.03 -16.82
C ASP A 488 8.11 -15.97 -17.69
N ILE A 489 6.94 -15.52 -18.18
CA ILE A 489 6.07 -16.35 -19.02
C ILE A 489 6.54 -16.32 -20.47
N TYR A 490 6.58 -15.12 -21.09
CA TYR A 490 6.85 -15.04 -22.53
C TYR A 490 8.30 -15.42 -22.87
N PHE A 491 9.29 -14.72 -22.29
CA PHE A 491 10.69 -14.97 -22.65
C PHE A 491 11.22 -16.29 -22.11
N LYS A 492 11.17 -16.51 -20.79
CA LYS A 492 11.79 -17.69 -20.17
C LYS A 492 11.06 -19.01 -20.49
N THR A 493 9.77 -18.96 -20.90
CA THR A 493 8.99 -20.18 -21.09
C THR A 493 8.50 -20.37 -22.54
N LEU A 494 7.87 -19.36 -23.15
CA LEU A 494 7.22 -19.50 -24.45
C LEU A 494 8.15 -19.21 -25.64
N ASN A 495 8.97 -18.16 -25.57
CA ASN A 495 9.84 -17.74 -26.66
C ASN A 495 11.22 -17.29 -26.17
N PRO A 496 12.11 -18.23 -25.80
CA PRO A 496 13.46 -17.91 -25.31
C PRO A 496 14.32 -17.15 -26.33
N LYS A 497 14.01 -17.25 -27.61
CA LYS A 497 14.74 -16.58 -28.70
C LYS A 497 14.25 -15.14 -28.99
N SER A 498 13.29 -14.63 -28.21
CA SER A 498 12.70 -13.30 -28.43
C SER A 498 13.74 -12.19 -28.26
N LYS A 499 13.69 -11.18 -29.17
CA LYS A 499 14.59 -10.03 -29.12
C LYS A 499 14.31 -9.16 -27.88
N PRO A 500 15.33 -8.48 -27.31
CA PRO A 500 15.16 -7.55 -26.19
C PRO A 500 14.05 -6.50 -26.39
N SER A 501 13.94 -5.96 -27.61
CA SER A 501 12.90 -4.97 -27.95
C SER A 501 11.49 -5.56 -27.90
N GLN A 502 11.30 -6.83 -28.30
CA GLN A 502 9.99 -7.50 -28.24
C GLN A 502 9.55 -7.70 -26.79
N ARG A 503 10.47 -8.15 -25.91
CA ARG A 503 10.21 -8.32 -24.47
C ARG A 503 9.80 -7.00 -23.81
N MET A 504 10.54 -5.92 -24.10
CA MET A 504 10.26 -4.61 -23.55
C MET A 504 8.92 -4.05 -24.07
N ASN A 505 8.62 -4.18 -25.36
CA ASN A 505 7.37 -3.71 -25.94
C ASN A 505 6.16 -4.49 -25.38
N LEU A 506 6.30 -5.81 -25.21
CA LEU A 506 5.27 -6.62 -24.54
C LEU A 506 5.08 -6.15 -23.09
N GLY A 507 6.15 -5.94 -22.33
CA GLY A 507 6.07 -5.40 -20.97
C GLY A 507 5.32 -4.08 -20.92
N LYS A 508 5.66 -3.14 -21.80
CA LYS A 508 4.96 -1.85 -21.92
C LYS A 508 3.47 -1.99 -22.24
N ALA A 509 3.13 -2.88 -23.16
CA ALA A 509 1.73 -3.15 -23.50
C ALA A 509 0.99 -3.75 -22.29
N MET A 510 1.62 -4.64 -21.54
CA MET A 510 1.00 -5.26 -20.36
C MET A 510 0.81 -4.29 -19.20
N ILE A 511 1.66 -3.26 -19.04
CA ILE A 511 1.41 -2.17 -18.07
C ILE A 511 0.08 -1.48 -18.38
N VAL A 512 -0.16 -1.13 -19.64
CA VAL A 512 -1.41 -0.45 -20.06
C VAL A 512 -2.63 -1.35 -19.85
N VAL A 513 -2.52 -2.61 -20.27
CA VAL A 513 -3.62 -3.59 -20.09
C VAL A 513 -3.93 -3.81 -18.62
N ALA A 514 -2.89 -4.03 -17.79
CA ALA A 514 -3.07 -4.23 -16.35
C ALA A 514 -3.70 -3.02 -15.68
N ALA A 515 -3.28 -1.81 -16.02
CA ALA A 515 -3.86 -0.58 -15.50
C ALA A 515 -5.32 -0.41 -15.89
N ALA A 516 -5.68 -0.70 -17.17
CA ALA A 516 -7.05 -0.64 -17.63
C ALA A 516 -7.97 -1.63 -16.92
N VAL A 517 -7.52 -2.88 -16.74
CA VAL A 517 -8.29 -3.90 -16.02
C VAL A 517 -8.41 -3.53 -14.52
N ALA A 518 -7.33 -3.01 -13.90
CA ALA A 518 -7.39 -2.55 -12.51
C ALA A 518 -8.38 -1.38 -12.35
N ALA A 519 -8.43 -0.46 -13.32
CA ALA A 519 -9.41 0.62 -13.33
C ALA A 519 -10.85 0.11 -13.34
N LEU A 520 -11.14 -0.86 -14.21
CA LEU A 520 -12.48 -1.47 -14.27
C LEU A 520 -12.87 -2.17 -12.97
N LEU A 521 -11.92 -2.90 -12.36
CA LEU A 521 -12.15 -3.60 -11.09
C LEU A 521 -12.21 -2.67 -9.87
N ALA A 522 -11.71 -1.44 -9.98
CA ALA A 522 -11.77 -0.45 -8.91
C ALA A 522 -13.14 0.25 -8.81
N VAL A 523 -13.91 0.31 -9.91
CA VAL A 523 -15.21 1.00 -9.97
C VAL A 523 -16.19 0.53 -8.88
N PRO A 524 -16.39 -0.77 -8.62
CA PRO A 524 -17.33 -1.25 -7.60
C PRO A 524 -16.90 -0.99 -6.16
N ARG A 525 -15.64 -0.57 -5.89
CA ARG A 525 -15.12 -0.28 -4.54
C ARG A 525 -15.47 -1.38 -3.53
N LEU A 526 -15.04 -2.62 -3.81
CA LEU A 526 -15.45 -3.83 -3.10
C LEU A 526 -15.24 -3.77 -1.57
N ALA A 527 -14.25 -3.00 -1.09
CA ALA A 527 -13.96 -2.82 0.32
C ALA A 527 -13.16 -1.53 0.56
N LEU A 528 -12.87 -1.19 1.83
CA LEU A 528 -11.89 -0.16 2.18
C LEU A 528 -10.52 -0.50 1.56
N VAL A 529 -9.75 0.52 1.23
CA VAL A 529 -8.43 0.33 0.61
C VAL A 529 -7.54 -0.57 1.46
N ALA A 530 -7.50 -0.39 2.80
CA ALA A 530 -6.72 -1.24 3.69
C ALA A 530 -7.17 -2.71 3.69
N GLN A 531 -8.47 -2.98 3.57
CA GLN A 531 -9.02 -4.35 3.52
C GLN A 531 -8.64 -5.05 2.21
N MET A 532 -8.78 -4.37 1.06
CA MET A 532 -8.37 -4.91 -0.24
C MET A 532 -6.87 -5.20 -0.27
N VAL A 533 -6.07 -4.35 0.36
CA VAL A 533 -4.63 -4.57 0.52
C VAL A 533 -4.37 -5.78 1.41
N ALA A 534 -5.10 -5.96 2.51
CA ALA A 534 -4.98 -7.16 3.35
C ALA A 534 -5.28 -8.46 2.59
N TRP A 535 -6.20 -8.43 1.62
CA TRP A 535 -6.42 -9.58 0.72
C TRP A 535 -5.19 -9.90 -0.14
N ALA A 536 -4.55 -8.88 -0.71
CA ALA A 536 -3.31 -9.08 -1.47
C ALA A 536 -2.19 -9.66 -0.60
N PHE A 537 -2.07 -9.19 0.64
CA PHE A 537 -1.12 -9.73 1.61
C PHE A 537 -1.47 -11.18 1.99
N SER A 538 -2.75 -11.51 2.16
CA SER A 538 -3.21 -12.88 2.36
C SER A 538 -2.80 -13.81 1.20
N LEU A 539 -2.93 -13.35 -0.04
CA LEU A 539 -2.47 -14.08 -1.22
C LEU A 539 -0.95 -14.25 -1.23
N ALA A 540 -0.18 -13.20 -0.92
CA ALA A 540 1.29 -13.28 -0.84
C ALA A 540 1.75 -14.23 0.27
N ALA A 541 1.13 -14.15 1.46
CA ALA A 541 1.40 -15.01 2.60
C ALA A 541 1.18 -16.48 2.30
N SER A 542 0.12 -16.79 1.57
CA SER A 542 -0.28 -18.18 1.27
C SER A 542 0.40 -18.77 0.04
N THR A 543 0.99 -17.97 -0.83
CA THR A 543 1.57 -18.45 -2.09
C THR A 543 3.08 -18.30 -2.15
N LEU A 544 3.59 -17.06 -2.14
CA LEU A 544 5.00 -16.77 -2.41
C LEU A 544 5.89 -16.85 -1.17
N PHE A 545 5.40 -16.40 0.00
CA PHE A 545 6.20 -16.38 1.22
C PHE A 545 6.75 -17.76 1.61
N PRO A 546 5.93 -18.85 1.70
CA PRO A 546 6.46 -20.17 2.06
C PRO A 546 7.46 -20.71 1.03
N ILE A 547 7.25 -20.44 -0.24
CA ILE A 547 8.10 -20.94 -1.32
C ILE A 547 9.46 -20.25 -1.34
N VAL A 548 9.50 -18.92 -1.13
CA VAL A 548 10.76 -18.21 -1.01
C VAL A 548 11.50 -18.65 0.23
N MET A 549 10.81 -18.79 1.37
CA MET A 549 11.40 -19.23 2.64
C MET A 549 11.99 -20.63 2.53
N LEU A 550 11.20 -21.62 2.11
CA LEU A 550 11.67 -22.99 1.92
C LEU A 550 12.71 -23.08 0.80
N GLY A 551 12.57 -22.26 -0.22
CA GLY A 551 13.54 -22.14 -1.31
C GLY A 551 14.94 -21.74 -0.83
N ILE A 552 15.05 -20.84 0.12
CA ILE A 552 16.32 -20.39 0.70
C ILE A 552 16.81 -21.36 1.79
N PHE A 553 15.93 -21.79 2.70
CA PHE A 553 16.35 -22.44 3.93
C PHE A 553 16.20 -23.97 3.95
N TRP A 554 15.55 -24.58 2.94
CA TRP A 554 15.35 -26.03 2.92
C TRP A 554 15.83 -26.66 1.60
N LYS A 555 17.01 -27.29 1.64
CA LYS A 555 17.64 -27.89 0.46
C LYS A 555 16.78 -28.95 -0.24
N ARG A 556 15.98 -29.70 0.55
CA ARG A 556 15.14 -30.81 0.04
C ARG A 556 13.94 -30.37 -0.75
N ALA A 557 13.50 -29.10 -0.65
CA ALA A 557 12.37 -28.55 -1.39
C ALA A 557 12.58 -28.70 -2.90
N ASN A 558 11.60 -29.28 -3.60
CA ASN A 558 11.64 -29.54 -5.04
C ASN A 558 10.49 -28.87 -5.79
N ALA A 559 10.51 -28.95 -7.13
CA ALA A 559 9.52 -28.30 -7.99
C ALA A 559 8.08 -28.79 -7.76
N SER A 560 7.89 -30.10 -7.57
CA SER A 560 6.57 -30.69 -7.36
C SER A 560 5.94 -30.18 -6.06
N GLY A 561 6.74 -30.14 -4.97
CA GLY A 561 6.31 -29.58 -3.70
C GLY A 561 5.98 -28.10 -3.80
N ALA A 562 6.83 -27.31 -4.45
CA ALA A 562 6.62 -25.88 -4.62
C ALA A 562 5.32 -25.57 -5.40
N ILE A 563 5.05 -26.30 -6.49
CA ILE A 563 3.82 -26.14 -7.29
C ILE A 563 2.59 -26.53 -6.45
N ALA A 564 2.62 -27.70 -5.78
CA ALA A 564 1.52 -28.16 -4.95
C ALA A 564 1.22 -27.19 -3.81
N GLY A 565 2.27 -26.67 -3.15
CA GLY A 565 2.14 -25.70 -2.08
C GLY A 565 1.52 -24.37 -2.54
N MET A 566 2.01 -23.79 -3.64
CA MET A 566 1.47 -22.54 -4.18
C MET A 566 -0.01 -22.66 -4.58
N ILE A 567 -0.36 -23.74 -5.29
CA ILE A 567 -1.74 -23.96 -5.75
C ILE A 567 -2.66 -24.25 -4.56
N GLY A 568 -2.27 -25.16 -3.65
CA GLY A 568 -3.06 -25.49 -2.46
C GLY A 568 -3.24 -24.28 -1.54
N GLY A 569 -2.19 -23.49 -1.32
CA GLY A 569 -2.26 -22.25 -0.55
C GLY A 569 -3.21 -21.23 -1.17
N LEU A 570 -3.13 -21.02 -2.50
CA LEU A 570 -4.04 -20.12 -3.21
C LEU A 570 -5.50 -20.56 -3.08
N ILE A 571 -5.79 -21.84 -3.38
CA ILE A 571 -7.17 -22.38 -3.34
C ILE A 571 -7.75 -22.22 -1.94
N THR A 572 -7.00 -22.60 -0.90
CA THR A 572 -7.45 -22.49 0.50
C THR A 572 -7.75 -21.05 0.89
N THR A 573 -6.85 -20.12 0.54
CA THR A 573 -7.03 -18.70 0.85
C THR A 573 -8.23 -18.11 0.13
N LEU A 574 -8.36 -18.34 -1.18
CA LEU A 574 -9.49 -17.84 -1.95
C LEU A 574 -10.83 -18.43 -1.47
N PHE A 575 -10.86 -19.73 -1.21
CA PHE A 575 -12.05 -20.38 -0.68
C PHE A 575 -12.51 -19.75 0.63
N TYR A 576 -11.60 -19.59 1.59
CA TYR A 576 -11.93 -19.00 2.88
C TYR A 576 -12.31 -17.53 2.76
N LEU A 577 -11.51 -16.74 2.04
CA LEU A 577 -11.70 -15.31 1.84
C LEU A 577 -13.07 -15.02 1.23
N VAL A 578 -13.40 -15.68 0.12
CA VAL A 578 -14.67 -15.43 -0.59
C VAL A 578 -15.86 -15.86 0.24
N ASN A 579 -15.83 -17.05 0.84
CA ASN A 579 -16.97 -17.53 1.64
C ASN A 579 -17.19 -16.67 2.89
N ASN A 580 -16.13 -16.29 3.63
CA ASN A 580 -16.27 -15.44 4.80
C ASN A 580 -16.68 -14.01 4.43
N TYR A 581 -16.17 -13.46 3.29
CA TYR A 581 -16.56 -12.13 2.82
C TYR A 581 -18.04 -12.06 2.42
N LEU A 582 -18.53 -13.09 1.73
CA LEU A 582 -19.94 -13.17 1.31
C LEU A 582 -20.88 -13.59 2.45
N ASN A 583 -20.41 -14.42 3.37
CA ASN A 583 -21.15 -14.86 4.54
C ASN A 583 -20.27 -14.78 5.80
N PRO A 584 -20.36 -13.70 6.56
CA PRO A 584 -19.56 -13.50 7.77
C PRO A 584 -19.77 -14.57 8.87
N ASN A 585 -20.85 -15.34 8.80
CA ASN A 585 -21.09 -16.47 9.70
C ASN A 585 -20.28 -17.71 9.31
N PHE A 586 -19.76 -17.77 8.06
CA PHE A 586 -18.83 -18.78 7.64
C PHE A 586 -17.44 -18.46 8.22
N THR A 587 -17.15 -19.06 9.34
CA THR A 587 -15.91 -18.77 10.04
C THR A 587 -15.31 -20.05 10.62
N PHE A 588 -13.97 -20.12 10.61
CA PHE A 588 -13.20 -21.16 11.28
C PHE A 588 -12.26 -20.53 12.29
N MET A 589 -12.23 -21.06 13.52
CA MET A 589 -11.44 -20.51 14.65
C MET A 589 -11.67 -19.02 14.93
N GLY A 590 -12.72 -18.47 14.41
CA GLY A 590 -13.00 -17.11 14.63
C GLY A 590 -12.22 -16.10 13.81
N LEU A 591 -11.65 -16.48 12.70
CA LEU A 591 -10.84 -15.60 11.87
C LEU A 591 -11.66 -14.97 10.74
N SER A 592 -11.36 -13.72 10.40
CA SER A 592 -12.01 -13.01 9.32
C SER A 592 -11.39 -13.30 7.95
N HIS A 593 -12.06 -12.88 6.88
CA HIS A 593 -11.51 -12.92 5.53
C HIS A 593 -10.19 -12.14 5.38
N LEU A 594 -9.89 -11.20 6.29
CA LEU A 594 -8.65 -10.41 6.26
C LEU A 594 -7.43 -11.27 6.64
N SER A 595 -7.66 -12.29 7.48
CA SER A 595 -6.63 -13.21 7.97
C SER A 595 -6.61 -14.54 7.19
N ALA A 596 -7.35 -14.64 6.08
CA ALA A 596 -7.50 -15.87 5.29
C ALA A 596 -6.16 -16.50 4.87
N GLY A 597 -5.15 -15.66 4.65
CA GLY A 597 -3.80 -16.10 4.26
C GLY A 597 -3.12 -17.03 5.26
N ILE A 598 -3.48 -17.01 6.54
CA ILE A 598 -2.94 -17.92 7.56
C ILE A 598 -3.24 -19.37 7.20
N PHE A 599 -4.49 -19.68 6.84
CA PHE A 599 -4.88 -21.04 6.46
C PHE A 599 -4.14 -21.51 5.21
N GLY A 600 -4.12 -20.69 4.16
CA GLY A 600 -3.41 -21.01 2.94
C GLY A 600 -1.89 -21.14 3.13
N MET A 601 -1.30 -20.34 4.00
CA MET A 601 0.12 -20.40 4.35
C MET A 601 0.46 -21.75 4.99
N LEU A 602 -0.32 -22.21 5.97
CA LEU A 602 -0.13 -23.50 6.63
C LEU A 602 -0.28 -24.66 5.62
N VAL A 603 -1.31 -24.61 4.76
CA VAL A 603 -1.51 -25.60 3.69
C VAL A 603 -0.34 -25.58 2.72
N ASN A 604 0.17 -24.43 2.32
CA ASN A 604 1.32 -24.32 1.43
C ASN A 604 2.57 -24.97 2.06
N PHE A 605 2.92 -24.63 3.31
CA PHE A 605 4.04 -25.27 4.00
C PHE A 605 3.87 -26.79 4.06
N ALA A 606 2.69 -27.27 4.49
CA ALA A 606 2.41 -28.70 4.61
C ALA A 606 2.55 -29.42 3.25
N LEU A 607 1.90 -28.92 2.21
CA LEU A 607 1.96 -29.53 0.87
C LEU A 607 3.37 -29.46 0.28
N THR A 608 4.06 -28.34 0.42
CA THR A 608 5.44 -28.22 -0.07
C THR A 608 6.35 -29.24 0.62
N ILE A 609 6.24 -29.43 1.93
CA ILE A 609 7.05 -30.37 2.69
C ILE A 609 6.69 -31.81 2.32
N VAL A 610 5.40 -32.18 2.43
CA VAL A 610 4.94 -33.57 2.19
C VAL A 610 5.23 -34.01 0.76
N VAL A 611 4.86 -33.22 -0.23
CA VAL A 611 5.06 -33.57 -1.65
C VAL A 611 6.57 -33.59 -1.99
N SER A 612 7.37 -32.65 -1.44
CA SER A 612 8.82 -32.71 -1.66
C SER A 612 9.44 -33.97 -1.07
N LEU A 613 9.01 -34.43 0.09
CA LEU A 613 9.51 -35.66 0.71
C LEU A 613 9.07 -36.92 -0.05
N ALA A 614 7.85 -36.92 -0.60
CA ALA A 614 7.27 -38.03 -1.35
C ALA A 614 7.78 -38.14 -2.81
N THR A 615 8.46 -37.12 -3.32
CA THR A 615 8.96 -37.09 -4.73
C THR A 615 10.48 -37.04 -4.77
N ALA A 616 11.08 -37.17 -5.98
CA ALA A 616 12.54 -37.18 -6.16
C ALA A 616 13.21 -35.90 -5.58
N PRO A 617 14.40 -36.04 -4.97
CA PRO A 617 15.16 -34.91 -4.47
C PRO A 617 15.57 -33.96 -5.61
N PRO A 618 15.85 -32.66 -5.29
CA PRO A 618 16.45 -31.77 -6.27
C PRO A 618 17.81 -32.30 -6.76
N PRO A 619 18.23 -31.95 -7.98
CA PRO A 619 19.58 -32.25 -8.46
C PRO A 619 20.66 -31.71 -7.52
N GLN A 620 21.82 -32.40 -7.45
CA GLN A 620 22.92 -31.99 -6.56
C GLN A 620 23.36 -30.54 -6.82
N ARG A 621 23.45 -30.12 -8.08
CA ARG A 621 23.79 -28.73 -8.45
C ARG A 621 22.88 -27.67 -7.79
N ILE A 622 21.61 -28.01 -7.59
CA ILE A 622 20.65 -27.10 -6.92
C ILE A 622 20.88 -27.10 -5.41
N MET A 623 21.22 -28.24 -4.83
CA MET A 623 21.56 -28.33 -3.40
C MET A 623 22.84 -27.54 -3.09
N ASP A 624 23.84 -27.59 -3.96
CA ASP A 624 25.09 -26.85 -3.86
C ASP A 624 24.85 -25.33 -4.04
N LEU A 625 24.03 -24.95 -5.02
CA LEU A 625 23.59 -23.56 -5.22
C LEU A 625 22.95 -22.97 -3.95
N ILE A 626 22.13 -23.75 -3.24
CA ILE A 626 21.48 -23.28 -1.99
C ILE A 626 22.50 -23.18 -0.86
N GLU A 627 23.48 -24.06 -0.81
CA GLU A 627 24.55 -23.98 0.19
C GLU A 627 25.37 -22.69 0.03
N ASP A 628 25.75 -22.36 -1.21
CA ASP A 628 26.40 -21.07 -1.49
C ASP A 628 25.49 -19.88 -1.21
N LEU A 629 24.20 -19.94 -1.58
CA LEU A 629 23.24 -18.88 -1.32
C LEU A 629 23.12 -18.57 0.18
N ARG A 630 23.16 -19.58 1.05
CA ARG A 630 23.05 -19.43 2.52
C ARG A 630 24.22 -18.71 3.15
N ASN A 631 25.33 -18.59 2.44
CA ASN A 631 26.46 -17.78 2.88
C ASN A 631 26.42 -16.40 2.19
N PRO A 632 25.67 -15.41 2.70
CA PRO A 632 25.45 -14.14 2.01
C PRO A 632 26.64 -13.17 2.14
N VAL A 633 27.85 -13.71 2.10
CA VAL A 633 29.13 -12.98 2.10
C VAL A 633 29.81 -13.25 0.75
N GLY A 634 30.26 -12.21 0.05
CA GLY A 634 30.95 -12.35 -1.22
C GLY A 634 30.25 -11.68 -2.40
N GLU A 635 30.72 -11.97 -3.60
CA GLU A 635 30.17 -11.48 -4.86
C GLU A 635 28.82 -12.12 -5.17
N MET A 636 28.05 -11.47 -6.06
CA MET A 636 26.81 -12.05 -6.57
C MET A 636 27.12 -13.39 -7.26
N MET A 637 26.21 -14.34 -7.15
CA MET A 637 26.25 -15.53 -7.98
C MET A 637 26.17 -15.06 -9.43
N GLU A 638 27.10 -15.52 -10.28
CA GLU A 638 27.02 -15.23 -11.70
C GLU A 638 25.64 -15.68 -12.21
N SER A 639 24.92 -14.75 -12.81
CA SER A 639 23.65 -15.09 -13.45
C SER A 639 23.97 -16.16 -14.49
N GLY A 640 23.38 -17.34 -14.34
CA GLY A 640 23.64 -18.49 -15.22
C GLY A 640 23.29 -18.27 -16.71
N GLU A 641 23.17 -17.03 -17.17
CA GLU A 641 23.11 -16.66 -18.58
C GLU A 641 24.46 -16.79 -19.30
N SER A 642 25.58 -16.70 -18.59
CA SER A 642 26.92 -16.97 -19.18
C SER A 642 27.23 -18.47 -19.30
N GLY A 643 26.58 -19.34 -18.52
CA GLY A 643 26.79 -20.78 -18.54
C GLY A 643 25.86 -21.58 -19.43
N LEU A 644 24.73 -21.00 -19.87
CA LEU A 644 23.73 -21.68 -20.73
C LEU A 644 23.86 -21.35 -22.22
N GLN A 645 24.87 -20.57 -22.64
CA GLN A 645 25.15 -20.32 -24.06
C GLN A 645 26.18 -21.27 -24.68
N THR A 646 26.71 -22.22 -23.92
CA THR A 646 27.61 -23.24 -24.44
C THR A 646 27.14 -24.63 -24.05
N HIS A 647 26.01 -25.04 -24.58
CA HIS A 647 25.76 -26.47 -24.94
C HIS A 647 24.44 -26.58 -25.74
#